data_5846eb485ba7d0cf72ee4fa72e06fce0
#
_entry.id   5846eb485ba7d0cf72ee4fa72e06fce0
#
_cell.length_a   1.000
_cell.length_b   1.000
_cell.length_c   1.000
_cell.angle_alpha   90.00
_cell.angle_beta   90.00
_cell.angle_gamma   90.00
#
_symmetry.space_group_name_H-M   'P 1'
#
loop_
_entity.id
_entity.type
_entity.pdbx_description
1 polymer ?
#
loop_
_entity_poly.entity_id
_entity_poly.type
_entity_poly.pdbx_seq_one_letter_code
_entity_poly.pdbx_strand_id
1 'polypeptide(L)'
;VDSETGKTIPYEGAGFEIYDSNGQKISMTFSYPTPTTIDVFYTNNEGYLITPEVLLYGEYSLVEVQAPVGYVLDSTPVPFTVSADNAEEENALTVIKVHKENTAQKGRISVQKTGDIFKTVAMASSAYTDENGEMTVNPTTYTPVFASGNLSGAVFQVIASEDIVTLDGTIRANAGDVVAEITTDENGYAESDLLYLGNYEIKEVSAPFGYVQNTESQFVELTYAGQEIAVLDTVNTSFVNDYQDVEISLSKVMENDELFGIYGKDCYTSVSFGLFAAEDITAADGTVIPADGLISEVSLDENMTAVIAEKIPFGKYYVQEIATDEHYVLNGEKYLVTFEYMGQEVTTVSIDCGQFVNELKRGKIEGIKVNESEEPLENALFGLFAVDTAEFTSESAYMTAVSDKNGYFKFDEIPYGEYVVHEIEAPTGYILSDESYPVTVCEDGETITVRTINKPITVELSKIDVYGEELIGAEMQLENANGEIVDEWTSDGTNHVVTELPAGDYTLKEIAAPDGYVIATDIKFTVDVYGNVTVENVEATATSENGNPLVVMIDDTTKVQISKQDITTGEELPGAKLQVIDRDGNVVEEWVSSSEPHFIEGKLIAGKEYTLKETIAPEGYEIANEIKFTVNADGSVTEVIMYDELTPKITTPYTGDNHSDFAAYAMLGAASVIIAALIITKKGKKYE
;
A
#
# COMPACT_ATOMS: atom_id res chain seq x y z
N VAL A 1 -77.55 -10.80 -48.70
CA VAL A 1 -77.54 -10.79 -47.22
C VAL A 1 -76.19 -11.28 -46.74
N ASP A 2 -75.76 -10.91 -45.55
CA ASP A 2 -74.58 -11.44 -44.88
C ASP A 2 -74.86 -12.89 -44.44
N SER A 3 -73.93 -13.82 -44.75
CA SER A 3 -74.12 -15.22 -44.51
C SER A 3 -74.06 -15.60 -43.01
N GLU A 4 -73.51 -14.78 -42.17
CA GLU A 4 -73.38 -15.03 -40.72
C GLU A 4 -74.56 -14.46 -39.94
N THR A 5 -75.07 -13.27 -40.37
CA THR A 5 -76.09 -12.52 -39.64
C THR A 5 -77.48 -12.65 -40.25
N GLY A 6 -77.56 -12.97 -41.53
CA GLY A 6 -78.77 -12.95 -42.31
C GLY A 6 -79.37 -11.58 -42.63
N LYS A 7 -78.64 -10.48 -42.20
CA LYS A 7 -79.05 -9.13 -42.46
C LYS A 7 -78.76 -8.69 -43.88
N THR A 8 -79.62 -7.86 -44.44
CA THR A 8 -79.42 -7.24 -45.77
C THR A 8 -78.15 -6.42 -45.75
N ILE A 9 -77.33 -6.55 -46.80
CA ILE A 9 -76.13 -5.70 -47.00
C ILE A 9 -76.54 -4.47 -47.81
N PRO A 10 -76.65 -3.32 -47.23
CA PRO A 10 -77.08 -2.03 -47.91
C PRO A 10 -75.94 -1.56 -48.80
N TYR A 11 -75.79 -2.11 -49.99
CA TYR A 11 -74.71 -1.81 -50.94
C TYR A 11 -75.26 -1.60 -52.34
N GLU A 12 -74.97 -0.45 -52.92
CA GLU A 12 -75.29 -0.15 -54.32
C GLU A 12 -74.21 -0.74 -55.23
N GLY A 13 -74.63 -1.61 -56.19
CA GLY A 13 -73.70 -2.11 -57.17
C GLY A 13 -73.29 -3.60 -57.03
N ALA A 14 -73.95 -4.37 -56.17
CA ALA A 14 -73.81 -5.82 -56.27
C ALA A 14 -74.50 -6.28 -57.56
N GLY A 15 -73.81 -7.03 -58.41
CA GLY A 15 -74.26 -7.37 -59.76
C GLY A 15 -74.67 -8.81 -59.90
N PHE A 16 -75.81 -9.00 -60.57
CA PHE A 16 -76.39 -10.29 -60.74
C PHE A 16 -76.76 -10.56 -62.19
N GLU A 17 -76.60 -11.75 -62.63
CA GLU A 17 -77.13 -12.25 -63.89
C GLU A 17 -78.29 -13.25 -63.60
N ILE A 18 -79.28 -13.28 -64.46
CA ILE A 18 -80.40 -14.20 -64.38
C ILE A 18 -80.33 -15.11 -65.59
N TYR A 19 -80.46 -16.39 -65.35
CA TYR A 19 -80.49 -17.43 -66.41
C TYR A 19 -81.80 -18.17 -66.34
N ASP A 20 -82.33 -18.53 -67.56
CA ASP A 20 -83.54 -19.43 -67.69
C ASP A 20 -83.18 -20.88 -67.48
N SER A 21 -84.14 -21.77 -67.51
CA SER A 21 -83.99 -23.21 -67.38
C SER A 21 -83.11 -23.88 -68.46
N ASN A 22 -82.86 -23.17 -69.58
CA ASN A 22 -82.01 -23.64 -70.68
C ASN A 22 -80.57 -23.12 -70.54
N GLY A 23 -80.26 -22.31 -69.48
CA GLY A 23 -78.97 -21.71 -69.26
C GLY A 23 -78.77 -20.47 -70.15
N GLN A 24 -79.85 -19.89 -70.72
CA GLN A 24 -79.71 -18.66 -71.49
C GLN A 24 -79.83 -17.45 -70.55
N LYS A 25 -78.90 -16.53 -70.70
CA LYS A 25 -78.85 -15.26 -69.92
C LYS A 25 -80.02 -14.37 -70.30
N ILE A 26 -80.73 -13.85 -69.31
CA ILE A 26 -81.82 -12.89 -69.47
C ILE A 26 -81.21 -11.49 -69.69
N SER A 27 -81.67 -10.84 -70.76
CA SER A 27 -81.38 -9.49 -71.05
C SER A 27 -82.69 -8.67 -71.26
N MET A 28 -82.70 -7.39 -70.73
CA MET A 28 -83.81 -6.53 -70.85
C MET A 28 -83.38 -5.26 -71.65
N THR A 29 -84.18 -4.89 -72.68
CA THR A 29 -83.82 -3.85 -73.60
C THR A 29 -84.79 -2.67 -73.52
N PHE A 30 -84.32 -1.52 -73.15
CA PHE A 30 -85.07 -0.30 -73.02
C PHE A 30 -84.87 0.55 -74.28
N SER A 31 -85.94 1.12 -74.82
CA SER A 31 -85.86 1.87 -76.05
C SER A 31 -85.72 3.37 -75.81
N TYR A 32 -85.99 3.86 -74.61
CA TYR A 32 -85.95 5.29 -74.27
C TYR A 32 -85.18 5.57 -72.95
N PRO A 33 -84.39 6.58 -72.75
CA PRO A 33 -84.16 7.68 -73.74
C PRO A 33 -83.24 7.28 -74.90
N THR A 34 -82.39 6.29 -74.69
CA THR A 34 -81.51 5.65 -75.68
C THR A 34 -81.62 4.16 -75.54
N PRO A 35 -81.58 3.39 -76.68
CA PRO A 35 -81.61 1.95 -76.59
C PRO A 35 -80.52 1.45 -75.73
N THR A 36 -80.88 0.82 -74.63
CA THR A 36 -79.90 0.27 -73.64
C THR A 36 -80.36 -1.14 -73.33
N THR A 37 -79.44 -2.08 -73.42
CA THR A 37 -79.65 -3.48 -73.00
C THR A 37 -78.96 -3.74 -71.69
N ILE A 38 -79.70 -4.25 -70.73
CA ILE A 38 -79.17 -4.56 -69.41
C ILE A 38 -79.26 -6.14 -69.31
N ASP A 39 -78.12 -6.72 -68.97
CA ASP A 39 -77.98 -8.20 -68.75
C ASP A 39 -77.27 -8.55 -67.46
N VAL A 40 -76.75 -7.47 -66.70
CA VAL A 40 -76.32 -7.50 -65.29
C VAL A 40 -77.23 -6.52 -64.53
N PHE A 41 -77.89 -7.02 -63.50
CA PHE A 41 -78.79 -6.29 -62.65
C PHE A 41 -78.11 -5.92 -61.34
N TYR A 42 -78.10 -4.67 -60.95
CA TYR A 42 -77.35 -4.20 -59.77
C TYR A 42 -78.29 -3.85 -58.62
N THR A 43 -77.86 -4.12 -57.40
CA THR A 43 -78.55 -3.66 -56.19
C THR A 43 -78.51 -2.12 -56.03
N ASN A 44 -79.54 -1.59 -55.38
CA ASN A 44 -79.60 -0.21 -54.95
C ASN A 44 -78.83 -0.02 -53.61
N ASN A 45 -78.87 1.22 -53.13
CA ASN A 45 -78.17 1.58 -51.84
C ASN A 45 -78.77 0.88 -50.59
N GLU A 46 -79.95 0.32 -50.72
CA GLU A 46 -80.54 -0.55 -49.64
C GLU A 46 -80.24 -2.02 -49.80
N GLY A 47 -79.47 -2.40 -50.81
CA GLY A 47 -79.08 -3.77 -51.09
C GLY A 47 -80.15 -4.62 -51.77
N TYR A 48 -81.15 -4.00 -52.38
CA TYR A 48 -82.20 -4.67 -53.10
C TYR A 48 -82.02 -4.55 -54.61
N LEU A 49 -82.28 -5.62 -55.29
CA LEU A 49 -82.38 -5.66 -56.74
C LEU A 49 -83.82 -5.94 -57.13
N ILE A 50 -84.38 -5.13 -58.05
CA ILE A 50 -85.68 -5.38 -58.71
C ILE A 50 -85.45 -5.39 -60.21
N THR A 51 -85.86 -6.41 -60.89
CA THR A 51 -85.79 -6.49 -62.37
C THR A 51 -86.63 -5.38 -62.97
N PRO A 52 -86.16 -4.58 -63.92
CA PRO A 52 -86.89 -3.45 -64.54
C PRO A 52 -88.12 -3.95 -65.32
N GLU A 53 -88.12 -5.14 -65.84
CA GLU A 53 -89.26 -5.78 -66.51
C GLU A 53 -89.60 -7.08 -65.77
N VAL A 54 -90.83 -7.51 -65.90
CA VAL A 54 -91.36 -8.76 -65.31
C VAL A 54 -90.80 -9.94 -66.00
N LEU A 55 -90.42 -10.98 -65.22
CA LEU A 55 -90.02 -12.33 -65.71
C LEU A 55 -91.26 -13.10 -66.00
N LEU A 56 -91.25 -13.88 -67.08
CA LEU A 56 -92.34 -14.86 -67.39
C LEU A 56 -92.36 -15.99 -66.34
N TYR A 57 -93.51 -16.70 -66.25
CA TYR A 57 -93.59 -17.90 -65.44
C TYR A 57 -92.59 -18.93 -65.95
N GLY A 58 -91.78 -19.42 -65.03
CA GLY A 58 -90.72 -20.33 -65.36
C GLY A 58 -89.73 -20.55 -64.23
N GLU A 59 -88.73 -21.40 -64.45
CA GLU A 59 -87.60 -21.68 -63.56
C GLU A 59 -86.42 -20.86 -64.02
N TYR A 60 -85.74 -20.23 -63.02
CA TYR A 60 -84.60 -19.34 -63.23
C TYR A 60 -83.51 -19.66 -62.22
N SER A 61 -82.32 -19.14 -62.47
CA SER A 61 -81.26 -19.06 -61.52
C SER A 61 -80.64 -17.65 -61.48
N LEU A 62 -80.40 -17.14 -60.27
CA LEU A 62 -79.70 -15.92 -59.99
C LEU A 62 -78.25 -16.24 -59.76
N VAL A 63 -77.30 -15.61 -60.47
CA VAL A 63 -75.88 -15.77 -60.36
C VAL A 63 -75.25 -14.45 -60.01
N GLU A 64 -74.53 -14.36 -58.90
CA GLU A 64 -73.75 -13.16 -58.54
C GLU A 64 -72.46 -13.07 -59.41
N VAL A 65 -72.22 -11.86 -60.01
CA VAL A 65 -71.07 -11.58 -60.85
C VAL A 65 -70.26 -10.45 -60.28
N GLN A 66 -70.81 -9.69 -59.31
CA GLN A 66 -70.14 -8.63 -58.58
C GLN A 66 -70.65 -8.63 -57.13
N ALA A 67 -69.75 -8.95 -56.17
CA ALA A 67 -70.07 -8.92 -54.75
C ALA A 67 -69.98 -7.48 -54.16
N PRO A 68 -70.69 -7.21 -53.05
CA PRO A 68 -70.45 -6.01 -52.27
C PRO A 68 -69.02 -5.91 -51.85
N VAL A 69 -68.46 -4.66 -51.75
CA VAL A 69 -67.12 -4.43 -51.25
C VAL A 69 -67.01 -4.97 -49.81
N GLY A 70 -65.90 -5.64 -49.51
CA GLY A 70 -65.71 -6.33 -48.21
C GLY A 70 -66.27 -7.73 -48.13
N TYR A 71 -66.93 -8.23 -49.23
CA TYR A 71 -67.44 -9.55 -49.29
C TYR A 71 -66.82 -10.34 -50.43
N VAL A 72 -66.87 -11.70 -50.32
CA VAL A 72 -66.37 -12.66 -51.30
C VAL A 72 -67.42 -12.90 -52.32
N LEU A 73 -67.06 -12.97 -53.59
CA LEU A 73 -67.96 -13.36 -54.69
C LEU A 73 -68.31 -14.85 -54.54
N ASP A 74 -69.63 -15.12 -54.52
CA ASP A 74 -70.15 -16.48 -54.63
C ASP A 74 -71.04 -16.62 -55.91
N SER A 75 -70.43 -17.09 -56.96
CA SER A 75 -71.12 -17.31 -58.22
C SER A 75 -72.01 -18.58 -58.27
N THR A 76 -72.26 -19.25 -57.11
CA THR A 76 -73.13 -20.37 -57.01
C THR A 76 -74.56 -19.97 -57.40
N PRO A 77 -75.17 -20.55 -58.42
CA PRO A 77 -76.51 -20.20 -58.84
C PRO A 77 -77.56 -20.45 -57.74
N VAL A 78 -78.42 -19.46 -57.50
CA VAL A 78 -79.57 -19.58 -56.61
C VAL A 78 -80.81 -19.86 -57.48
N PRO A 79 -81.35 -21.07 -57.50
CA PRO A 79 -82.52 -21.36 -58.27
C PRO A 79 -83.77 -20.73 -57.64
N PHE A 80 -84.70 -20.26 -58.53
CA PHE A 80 -86.00 -19.73 -58.11
C PHE A 80 -87.02 -19.97 -59.17
N THR A 81 -88.30 -20.04 -58.78
CA THR A 81 -89.43 -20.28 -59.70
C THR A 81 -90.33 -19.05 -59.67
N VAL A 82 -90.65 -18.56 -60.84
CA VAL A 82 -91.69 -17.45 -60.99
C VAL A 82 -93.02 -18.14 -61.33
N SER A 83 -93.94 -18.12 -60.39
CA SER A 83 -95.26 -18.73 -60.55
C SER A 83 -96.32 -17.90 -59.78
N ALA A 84 -97.63 -18.09 -60.06
CA ALA A 84 -98.67 -17.45 -59.29
C ALA A 84 -98.74 -18.00 -57.82
N ASP A 85 -98.26 -19.24 -57.56
CA ASP A 85 -98.43 -19.87 -56.26
C ASP A 85 -97.34 -19.41 -55.22
N ASN A 86 -96.19 -18.84 -55.65
CA ASN A 86 -95.11 -18.45 -54.80
C ASN A 86 -94.82 -16.91 -54.79
N ALA A 87 -95.83 -16.18 -55.29
CA ALA A 87 -95.80 -14.75 -55.37
C ALA A 87 -96.37 -14.07 -54.10
N GLU A 88 -95.68 -13.10 -53.55
CA GLU A 88 -96.19 -12.16 -52.48
C GLU A 88 -96.71 -10.94 -53.11
N GLU A 89 -97.82 -10.36 -52.59
CA GLU A 89 -98.31 -9.01 -53.01
C GLU A 89 -97.63 -7.94 -52.18
N GLU A 90 -96.86 -7.10 -52.84
CA GLU A 90 -96.24 -5.92 -52.26
C GLU A 90 -96.50 -4.73 -53.17
N ASN A 91 -97.21 -3.67 -52.67
CA ASN A 91 -97.56 -2.51 -53.42
C ASN A 91 -98.27 -2.74 -54.76
N ALA A 92 -99.21 -3.73 -54.80
CA ALA A 92 -99.99 -4.15 -56.01
C ALA A 92 -99.08 -4.79 -57.08
N LEU A 93 -97.93 -5.27 -56.78
CA LEU A 93 -97.06 -6.06 -57.66
C LEU A 93 -96.83 -7.39 -57.05
N THR A 94 -96.78 -8.41 -57.93
CA THR A 94 -96.38 -9.76 -57.52
C THR A 94 -94.87 -9.83 -57.50
N VAL A 95 -94.28 -10.05 -56.28
CA VAL A 95 -92.84 -10.11 -56.06
C VAL A 95 -92.40 -11.50 -55.63
N ILE A 96 -91.37 -12.03 -56.27
CA ILE A 96 -90.65 -13.22 -55.82
C ILE A 96 -89.37 -12.81 -55.13
N LYS A 97 -89.24 -13.06 -53.83
CA LYS A 97 -88.04 -12.70 -53.05
C LYS A 97 -87.02 -13.82 -53.15
N VAL A 98 -85.83 -13.42 -53.64
CA VAL A 98 -84.66 -14.31 -53.74
C VAL A 98 -83.57 -13.74 -52.90
N HIS A 99 -82.95 -14.53 -52.07
CA HIS A 99 -81.83 -14.16 -51.24
C HIS A 99 -80.54 -14.80 -51.74
N LYS A 100 -79.49 -13.97 -51.88
CA LYS A 100 -78.11 -14.42 -52.11
C LYS A 100 -77.27 -14.06 -50.87
N GLU A 101 -76.59 -15.09 -50.33
CA GLU A 101 -75.68 -14.92 -49.16
C GLU A 101 -74.30 -14.60 -49.65
N ASN A 102 -73.62 -13.62 -48.95
CA ASN A 102 -72.25 -13.29 -49.14
C ASN A 102 -71.49 -13.43 -47.82
N THR A 103 -70.30 -13.98 -47.90
CA THR A 103 -69.42 -14.13 -46.76
C THR A 103 -68.45 -12.93 -46.67
N ALA A 104 -68.38 -12.33 -45.53
CA ALA A 104 -67.41 -11.21 -45.30
C ALA A 104 -65.99 -11.70 -45.52
N GLN A 105 -65.19 -10.94 -46.24
CA GLN A 105 -63.79 -11.25 -46.43
C GLN A 105 -63.07 -11.11 -45.09
N LYS A 106 -62.14 -12.04 -44.77
CA LYS A 106 -61.37 -12.06 -43.53
C LYS A 106 -59.90 -12.31 -43.84
N GLY A 107 -59.04 -11.96 -42.89
CA GLY A 107 -57.63 -12.21 -42.96
C GLY A 107 -57.04 -12.73 -41.62
N ARG A 108 -55.77 -13.00 -41.60
CA ARG A 108 -55.04 -13.40 -40.42
C ARG A 108 -53.91 -12.39 -40.14
N ILE A 109 -53.54 -12.30 -38.87
CA ILE A 109 -52.42 -11.53 -38.42
C ILE A 109 -51.46 -12.50 -37.75
N SER A 110 -50.16 -12.45 -38.12
CA SER A 110 -49.14 -13.25 -37.48
C SER A 110 -48.09 -12.37 -36.80
N VAL A 111 -47.44 -12.96 -35.79
CA VAL A 111 -46.31 -12.40 -35.05
C VAL A 111 -45.12 -13.32 -35.18
N GLN A 112 -43.98 -12.77 -35.55
CA GLN A 112 -42.68 -13.41 -35.42
C GLN A 112 -41.95 -12.81 -34.20
N LYS A 113 -41.66 -13.62 -33.21
CA LYS A 113 -40.97 -13.19 -31.97
C LYS A 113 -39.55 -13.67 -31.96
N THR A 114 -38.63 -12.73 -31.74
CA THR A 114 -37.20 -13.00 -31.59
C THR A 114 -36.62 -12.27 -30.37
N GLY A 115 -35.42 -12.65 -29.96
CA GLY A 115 -34.61 -12.01 -28.93
C GLY A 115 -33.27 -12.71 -28.81
N ASP A 116 -32.41 -12.20 -27.92
CA ASP A 116 -31.07 -12.77 -27.72
C ASP A 116 -31.12 -14.05 -26.89
N ILE A 117 -30.71 -15.14 -27.47
CA ILE A 117 -30.53 -16.43 -26.78
C ILE A 117 -29.05 -16.69 -26.48
N PHE A 118 -28.74 -17.30 -25.33
CA PHE A 118 -27.40 -17.79 -25.04
C PHE A 118 -27.05 -18.93 -25.99
N LYS A 119 -26.32 -18.63 -27.07
CA LYS A 119 -26.11 -19.49 -28.21
C LYS A 119 -24.92 -20.41 -28.08
N THR A 120 -23.78 -19.89 -27.68
CA THR A 120 -22.50 -20.60 -27.63
C THR A 120 -21.56 -19.96 -26.62
N VAL A 121 -20.45 -20.64 -26.31
CA VAL A 121 -19.37 -20.15 -25.47
C VAL A 121 -18.14 -19.93 -26.33
N ALA A 122 -17.61 -18.67 -26.32
CA ALA A 122 -16.33 -18.38 -26.90
C ALA A 122 -15.23 -18.60 -25.85
N MET A 123 -14.18 -19.31 -26.24
CA MET A 123 -13.02 -19.55 -25.37
C MET A 123 -11.82 -18.76 -25.87
N ALA A 124 -11.16 -18.02 -24.97
CA ALA A 124 -9.92 -17.32 -25.24
C ALA A 124 -8.87 -17.74 -24.22
N SER A 125 -7.70 -18.13 -24.70
CA SER A 125 -6.52 -18.34 -23.87
C SER A 125 -5.37 -17.54 -24.48
N SER A 126 -4.62 -16.86 -23.64
CA SER A 126 -3.41 -16.14 -24.05
C SER A 126 -2.21 -16.69 -23.30
N ALA A 127 -1.06 -16.68 -23.93
CA ALA A 127 0.20 -16.96 -23.26
C ALA A 127 1.16 -15.80 -23.52
N TYR A 128 1.91 -15.43 -22.51
CA TYR A 128 2.99 -14.46 -22.63
C TYR A 128 4.29 -15.06 -22.12
N THR A 129 5.40 -14.53 -22.60
CA THR A 129 6.73 -14.91 -22.11
C THR A 129 7.21 -13.80 -21.17
N ASP A 130 7.54 -14.14 -19.95
CA ASP A 130 8.07 -13.19 -18.99
C ASP A 130 9.49 -12.72 -19.32
N GLU A 131 10.03 -11.82 -18.51
CA GLU A 131 11.37 -11.26 -18.65
C GLU A 131 12.48 -12.33 -18.54
N ASN A 132 12.18 -13.47 -17.89
CA ASN A 132 13.11 -14.59 -17.72
C ASN A 132 13.03 -15.63 -18.84
N GLY A 133 12.07 -15.47 -19.77
CA GLY A 133 11.84 -16.38 -20.87
C GLY A 133 10.92 -17.56 -20.54
N GLU A 134 10.23 -17.53 -19.39
CA GLU A 134 9.21 -18.52 -19.04
C GLU A 134 7.87 -18.18 -19.70
N MET A 135 7.22 -19.22 -20.25
CA MET A 135 5.92 -19.08 -20.89
C MET A 135 4.81 -19.27 -19.84
N THR A 136 4.13 -18.19 -19.51
CA THR A 136 2.95 -18.19 -18.64
C THR A 136 1.69 -18.23 -19.49
N VAL A 137 0.77 -19.13 -19.18
CA VAL A 137 -0.54 -19.24 -19.83
C VAL A 137 -1.57 -18.60 -18.91
N ASN A 138 -2.24 -17.55 -19.39
CA ASN A 138 -3.34 -16.94 -18.66
C ASN A 138 -4.51 -17.93 -18.52
N PRO A 139 -5.34 -17.83 -17.49
CA PRO A 139 -6.57 -18.62 -17.38
C PRO A 139 -7.42 -18.50 -18.65
N THR A 140 -8.01 -19.61 -19.08
CA THR A 140 -8.96 -19.59 -20.19
C THR A 140 -10.20 -18.81 -19.79
N THR A 141 -10.56 -17.81 -20.59
CA THR A 141 -11.79 -17.05 -20.42
C THR A 141 -12.90 -17.67 -21.25
N TYR A 142 -14.07 -17.83 -20.64
CA TYR A 142 -15.29 -18.41 -21.23
C TYR A 142 -16.34 -17.31 -21.41
N THR A 143 -16.36 -16.67 -22.57
CA THR A 143 -17.30 -15.57 -22.84
C THR A 143 -18.61 -16.09 -23.37
N PRO A 144 -19.77 -15.82 -22.70
CA PRO A 144 -21.08 -16.14 -23.21
C PRO A 144 -21.35 -15.35 -24.49
N VAL A 145 -21.82 -16.05 -25.53
CA VAL A 145 -22.18 -15.41 -26.80
C VAL A 145 -23.68 -15.50 -26.98
N PHE A 146 -24.32 -14.35 -27.02
CA PHE A 146 -25.74 -14.21 -27.33
C PHE A 146 -25.91 -13.88 -28.81
N ALA A 147 -26.95 -14.45 -29.41
CA ALA A 147 -27.34 -14.18 -30.79
C ALA A 147 -28.85 -14.20 -30.92
N SER A 148 -29.38 -13.47 -31.90
CA SER A 148 -30.82 -13.48 -32.19
C SER A 148 -31.33 -14.88 -32.46
N GLY A 149 -32.40 -15.26 -31.79
CA GLY A 149 -33.08 -16.53 -31.92
C GLY A 149 -34.59 -16.35 -31.75
N ASN A 150 -35.32 -17.42 -32.09
CA ASN A 150 -36.77 -17.44 -31.95
C ASN A 150 -37.17 -17.66 -30.50
N LEU A 151 -38.23 -16.94 -30.06
CA LEU A 151 -38.71 -17.00 -28.69
C LEU A 151 -40.13 -17.59 -28.63
N SER A 152 -40.26 -18.69 -27.91
CA SER A 152 -41.51 -19.36 -27.62
C SER A 152 -42.16 -18.83 -26.35
N GLY A 153 -43.48 -18.82 -26.30
CA GLY A 153 -44.29 -18.53 -25.11
C GLY A 153 -44.57 -17.03 -24.89
N ALA A 154 -44.24 -16.16 -25.82
CA ALA A 154 -44.72 -14.78 -25.80
C ALA A 154 -46.22 -14.73 -26.09
N VAL A 155 -46.96 -13.99 -25.29
CA VAL A 155 -48.44 -13.82 -25.46
C VAL A 155 -48.74 -12.42 -25.99
N PHE A 156 -49.49 -12.42 -27.09
CA PHE A 156 -49.92 -11.16 -27.74
C PHE A 156 -51.44 -11.08 -27.76
N GLN A 157 -51.96 -9.89 -27.57
CA GLN A 157 -53.36 -9.54 -27.83
C GLN A 157 -53.44 -8.77 -29.12
N VAL A 158 -54.40 -9.17 -29.96
CA VAL A 158 -54.88 -8.42 -31.12
C VAL A 158 -56.11 -7.68 -30.71
N ILE A 159 -56.06 -6.36 -30.77
CA ILE A 159 -57.06 -5.43 -30.24
C ILE A 159 -57.64 -4.65 -31.40
N ALA A 160 -58.96 -4.51 -31.49
CA ALA A 160 -59.59 -3.66 -32.47
C ALA A 160 -59.24 -2.17 -32.17
N SER A 161 -58.59 -1.47 -33.11
CA SER A 161 -58.19 -0.06 -32.91
C SER A 161 -59.36 0.90 -33.11
N GLU A 162 -60.43 0.43 -33.77
CA GLU A 162 -61.68 1.15 -34.04
C GLU A 162 -62.84 0.15 -34.00
N ASP A 163 -64.09 0.63 -34.07
CA ASP A 163 -65.26 -0.28 -34.24
C ASP A 163 -65.16 -1.03 -35.57
N ILE A 164 -65.02 -2.32 -35.51
CA ILE A 164 -65.02 -3.20 -36.72
C ILE A 164 -66.46 -3.44 -37.10
N VAL A 165 -66.91 -2.83 -38.23
CA VAL A 165 -68.28 -2.89 -38.67
C VAL A 165 -68.37 -3.43 -40.09
N THR A 166 -69.13 -4.51 -40.29
CA THR A 166 -69.43 -5.02 -41.63
C THR A 166 -70.54 -4.20 -42.32
N LEU A 167 -70.61 -4.21 -43.65
CA LEU A 167 -71.56 -3.40 -44.42
C LEU A 167 -73.04 -3.65 -44.08
N ASP A 168 -73.37 -4.77 -43.49
CA ASP A 168 -74.69 -5.10 -42.96
C ASP A 168 -75.06 -4.32 -41.68
N GLY A 169 -74.14 -3.44 -41.22
CA GLY A 169 -74.28 -2.63 -40.00
C GLY A 169 -74.01 -3.39 -38.70
N THR A 170 -73.47 -4.59 -38.80
CA THR A 170 -73.15 -5.38 -37.61
C THR A 170 -71.79 -4.98 -37.07
N ILE A 171 -71.73 -4.59 -35.78
CA ILE A 171 -70.48 -4.40 -35.03
C ILE A 171 -69.93 -5.78 -34.71
N ARG A 172 -68.75 -6.10 -35.23
CA ARG A 172 -68.04 -7.37 -35.02
C ARG A 172 -67.09 -7.29 -33.81
N ALA A 173 -66.56 -6.08 -33.53
CA ALA A 173 -65.82 -5.75 -32.34
C ALA A 173 -65.90 -4.24 -32.09
N ASN A 174 -65.95 -3.79 -30.85
CA ASN A 174 -65.84 -2.39 -30.52
C ASN A 174 -64.36 -1.96 -30.42
N ALA A 175 -64.08 -0.68 -30.57
CA ALA A 175 -62.77 -0.13 -30.31
C ALA A 175 -62.26 -0.52 -28.91
N GLY A 176 -61.08 -1.10 -28.80
CA GLY A 176 -60.47 -1.60 -27.57
C GLY A 176 -60.78 -3.06 -27.20
N ASP A 177 -61.70 -3.74 -27.95
CA ASP A 177 -61.99 -5.19 -27.72
C ASP A 177 -60.80 -6.02 -28.14
N VAL A 178 -60.39 -6.99 -27.26
CA VAL A 178 -59.44 -8.07 -27.63
C VAL A 178 -60.13 -9.08 -28.50
N VAL A 179 -59.74 -9.17 -29.76
CA VAL A 179 -60.36 -10.02 -30.77
C VAL A 179 -59.64 -11.38 -30.92
N ALA A 180 -58.35 -11.42 -30.52
CA ALA A 180 -57.59 -12.64 -30.45
C ALA A 180 -56.49 -12.52 -29.39
N GLU A 181 -56.15 -13.65 -28.73
CA GLU A 181 -54.95 -13.80 -27.93
C GLU A 181 -54.14 -14.97 -28.55
N ILE A 182 -52.88 -14.70 -28.86
CA ILE A 182 -52.00 -15.64 -29.57
C ILE A 182 -50.72 -15.82 -28.83
N THR A 183 -50.19 -17.04 -28.82
CA THR A 183 -48.95 -17.39 -28.12
C THR A 183 -47.94 -17.97 -29.11
N THR A 184 -46.69 -17.51 -29.04
CA THR A 184 -45.63 -17.95 -29.95
C THR A 184 -45.21 -19.39 -29.66
N ASP A 185 -45.00 -20.16 -30.72
CA ASP A 185 -44.52 -21.55 -30.73
C ASP A 185 -42.96 -21.64 -30.61
N GLU A 186 -42.40 -22.82 -30.77
CA GLU A 186 -40.96 -23.11 -30.76
C GLU A 186 -40.19 -22.37 -31.87
N ASN A 187 -40.89 -21.96 -32.96
CA ASN A 187 -40.34 -21.18 -34.05
C ASN A 187 -40.49 -19.67 -33.81
N GLY A 188 -41.00 -19.28 -32.65
CA GLY A 188 -41.30 -17.86 -32.34
C GLY A 188 -42.48 -17.34 -33.12
N TYR A 189 -43.33 -18.20 -33.71
CA TYR A 189 -44.43 -17.83 -34.56
C TYR A 189 -45.78 -18.01 -33.85
N ALA A 190 -46.67 -17.01 -34.06
CA ALA A 190 -48.06 -17.10 -33.65
C ALA A 190 -48.95 -16.50 -34.74
N GLU A 191 -50.16 -17.03 -34.94
CA GLU A 191 -51.13 -16.54 -35.90
C GLU A 191 -52.53 -16.52 -35.29
N SER A 192 -53.29 -15.49 -35.63
CA SER A 192 -54.70 -15.36 -35.21
C SER A 192 -55.59 -16.31 -35.97
N ASP A 193 -56.80 -16.54 -35.45
CA ASP A 193 -57.93 -16.98 -36.24
C ASP A 193 -58.32 -15.89 -37.28
N LEU A 194 -59.29 -16.22 -38.16
CA LEU A 194 -59.78 -15.28 -39.15
C LEU A 194 -60.44 -14.08 -38.50
N LEU A 195 -59.95 -12.87 -38.82
CA LEU A 195 -60.43 -11.58 -38.37
C LEU A 195 -61.11 -10.84 -39.51
N TYR A 196 -62.11 -10.01 -39.21
CA TYR A 196 -62.76 -9.13 -40.18
C TYR A 196 -61.82 -8.04 -40.72
N LEU A 197 -62.16 -7.41 -41.83
CA LEU A 197 -61.43 -6.22 -42.31
C LEU A 197 -61.50 -5.08 -41.30
N GLY A 198 -60.43 -4.34 -41.11
CA GLY A 198 -60.35 -3.22 -40.19
C GLY A 198 -58.94 -3.00 -39.63
N ASN A 199 -58.81 -2.09 -38.67
CA ASN A 199 -57.57 -1.69 -38.04
C ASN A 199 -57.39 -2.36 -36.69
N TYR A 200 -56.18 -2.93 -36.46
CA TYR A 200 -55.84 -3.69 -35.26
C TYR A 200 -54.53 -3.19 -34.65
N GLU A 201 -54.49 -3.21 -33.33
CA GLU A 201 -53.28 -3.08 -32.52
C GLU A 201 -52.83 -4.43 -32.03
N ILE A 202 -51.54 -4.75 -32.19
CA ILE A 202 -50.92 -5.93 -31.68
C ILE A 202 -50.01 -5.54 -30.52
N LYS A 203 -50.26 -6.08 -29.34
CA LYS A 203 -49.54 -5.75 -28.11
C LYS A 203 -49.08 -7.02 -27.40
N GLU A 204 -47.80 -7.05 -26.97
CA GLU A 204 -47.32 -8.09 -26.09
C GLU A 204 -47.89 -7.89 -24.69
N VAL A 205 -48.44 -8.90 -24.08
CA VAL A 205 -48.98 -8.87 -22.71
C VAL A 205 -48.19 -9.76 -21.76
N SER A 206 -47.45 -10.74 -22.30
CA SER A 206 -46.53 -11.56 -21.53
C SER A 206 -45.30 -11.89 -22.36
N ALA A 207 -44.14 -11.50 -21.83
CA ALA A 207 -42.86 -11.88 -22.40
C ALA A 207 -42.53 -13.35 -22.09
N PRO A 208 -41.67 -14.00 -22.88
CA PRO A 208 -41.13 -15.31 -22.52
C PRO A 208 -40.30 -15.22 -21.25
N PHE A 209 -40.18 -16.35 -20.54
CA PHE A 209 -39.30 -16.43 -19.35
C PHE A 209 -37.87 -16.01 -19.69
N GLY A 210 -37.33 -15.11 -18.87
CA GLY A 210 -35.96 -14.58 -19.02
C GLY A 210 -35.86 -13.27 -19.82
N TYR A 211 -36.98 -12.78 -20.32
CA TYR A 211 -37.01 -11.59 -21.19
C TYR A 211 -37.80 -10.44 -20.59
N VAL A 212 -37.41 -9.24 -20.98
CA VAL A 212 -38.13 -8.02 -20.67
C VAL A 212 -39.27 -7.83 -21.66
N GLN A 213 -40.44 -7.46 -21.15
CA GLN A 213 -41.62 -7.23 -21.98
C GLN A 213 -41.40 -6.04 -22.94
N ASN A 214 -41.72 -6.27 -24.23
CA ASN A 214 -41.78 -5.16 -25.19
C ASN A 214 -43.14 -4.49 -25.08
N THR A 215 -43.14 -3.22 -24.62
CA THR A 215 -44.35 -2.46 -24.42
C THR A 215 -44.81 -1.68 -25.66
N GLU A 216 -44.06 -1.76 -26.77
CA GLU A 216 -44.40 -1.10 -28.01
C GLU A 216 -45.48 -1.89 -28.74
N SER A 217 -46.55 -1.20 -29.21
CA SER A 217 -47.61 -1.77 -30.02
C SER A 217 -47.30 -1.58 -31.51
N GLN A 218 -47.73 -2.58 -32.30
CA GLN A 218 -47.77 -2.44 -33.77
C GLN A 218 -49.19 -2.37 -34.26
N PHE A 219 -49.42 -1.56 -35.32
CA PHE A 219 -50.73 -1.35 -35.92
C PHE A 219 -50.73 -1.95 -37.32
N VAL A 220 -51.77 -2.70 -37.62
CA VAL A 220 -51.97 -3.36 -38.91
C VAL A 220 -53.38 -3.15 -39.38
N GLU A 221 -53.58 -3.10 -40.70
CA GLU A 221 -54.85 -2.97 -41.36
C GLU A 221 -55.12 -4.21 -42.24
N LEU A 222 -56.28 -4.84 -42.08
CA LEU A 222 -56.79 -5.83 -42.99
C LEU A 222 -57.69 -5.15 -43.99
N THR A 223 -57.20 -4.95 -45.21
CA THR A 223 -57.90 -4.20 -46.27
C THR A 223 -58.50 -5.14 -47.30
N TYR A 224 -59.64 -4.71 -47.90
CA TYR A 224 -60.30 -5.46 -48.98
C TYR A 224 -59.37 -5.67 -50.17
N ALA A 225 -59.16 -6.93 -50.56
CA ALA A 225 -58.22 -7.32 -51.63
C ALA A 225 -58.93 -7.74 -52.95
N GLY A 226 -60.21 -7.44 -53.05
CA GLY A 226 -61.02 -7.83 -54.22
C GLY A 226 -61.89 -9.05 -53.96
N GLN A 227 -63.00 -9.14 -54.70
CA GLN A 227 -64.03 -10.13 -54.44
C GLN A 227 -63.64 -11.61 -54.69
N GLU A 228 -62.58 -11.84 -55.46
CA GLU A 228 -62.07 -13.20 -55.79
C GLU A 228 -61.21 -13.82 -54.68
N ILE A 229 -60.84 -13.03 -53.69
CA ILE A 229 -60.00 -13.46 -52.60
C ILE A 229 -60.86 -13.84 -51.39
N ALA A 230 -60.91 -15.13 -51.08
CA ALA A 230 -61.73 -15.59 -49.95
C ALA A 230 -61.12 -15.28 -48.59
N VAL A 231 -59.80 -15.44 -48.45
CA VAL A 231 -59.01 -15.11 -47.26
C VAL A 231 -57.82 -14.31 -47.69
N LEU A 232 -57.57 -13.18 -47.01
CA LEU A 232 -56.40 -12.34 -47.27
C LEU A 232 -55.11 -13.10 -46.96
N ASP A 233 -54.04 -12.74 -47.64
CA ASP A 233 -52.69 -13.14 -47.23
C ASP A 233 -52.45 -12.68 -45.76
N THR A 234 -51.77 -13.52 -44.99
CA THR A 234 -51.46 -13.22 -43.58
C THR A 234 -50.60 -11.94 -43.48
N VAL A 235 -51.02 -10.99 -42.66
CA VAL A 235 -50.23 -9.80 -42.37
C VAL A 235 -49.24 -10.15 -41.25
N ASN A 236 -47.96 -10.06 -41.60
CA ASN A 236 -46.91 -10.44 -40.72
C ASN A 236 -46.36 -9.24 -39.91
N THR A 237 -46.18 -9.41 -38.60
CA THR A 237 -45.55 -8.47 -37.67
C THR A 237 -44.34 -9.13 -37.00
N SER A 238 -43.44 -8.31 -36.47
CA SER A 238 -42.25 -8.84 -35.76
C SER A 238 -41.97 -8.06 -34.49
N PHE A 239 -41.67 -8.75 -33.41
CA PHE A 239 -41.32 -8.15 -32.12
C PHE A 239 -40.03 -8.78 -31.62
N VAL A 240 -39.20 -7.93 -30.97
CA VAL A 240 -37.94 -8.33 -30.35
C VAL A 240 -38.02 -8.09 -28.85
N ASN A 241 -37.59 -9.02 -28.01
CA ASN A 241 -37.41 -8.80 -26.59
C ASN A 241 -35.93 -8.84 -26.23
N ASP A 242 -35.55 -7.97 -25.28
CA ASP A 242 -34.25 -8.01 -24.68
C ASP A 242 -34.20 -9.09 -23.59
N TYR A 243 -33.09 -9.79 -23.52
CA TYR A 243 -32.79 -10.68 -22.41
C TYR A 243 -32.56 -9.80 -21.16
N GLN A 244 -33.02 -10.25 -19.98
CA GLN A 244 -32.81 -9.52 -18.75
C GLN A 244 -31.31 -9.40 -18.44
N ASP A 245 -30.85 -8.19 -18.21
CA ASP A 245 -29.43 -7.91 -17.91
C ASP A 245 -29.15 -8.03 -16.41
N VAL A 246 -27.84 -8.12 -16.06
CA VAL A 246 -27.37 -8.12 -14.68
C VAL A 246 -26.24 -7.10 -14.52
N GLU A 247 -26.24 -6.44 -13.38
CA GLU A 247 -25.16 -5.56 -12.93
C GLU A 247 -24.69 -6.03 -11.55
N ILE A 248 -23.42 -6.45 -11.47
CA ILE A 248 -22.80 -6.96 -10.25
C ILE A 248 -21.81 -5.91 -9.77
N SER A 249 -22.07 -5.32 -8.61
CA SER A 249 -21.22 -4.29 -8.00
C SER A 249 -20.44 -4.83 -6.81
N LEU A 250 -19.28 -4.26 -6.57
CA LEU A 250 -18.46 -4.54 -5.41
C LEU A 250 -17.68 -3.29 -4.98
N SER A 251 -17.25 -3.28 -3.73
CA SER A 251 -16.34 -2.26 -3.20
C SER A 251 -15.12 -2.92 -2.57
N LYS A 252 -14.00 -2.20 -2.55
CA LYS A 252 -12.72 -2.65 -2.01
C LYS A 252 -12.26 -1.77 -0.87
N VAL A 253 -11.78 -2.38 0.19
CA VAL A 253 -11.04 -1.70 1.27
C VAL A 253 -9.68 -2.37 1.40
N MET A 254 -8.65 -1.57 1.41
CA MET A 254 -7.28 -2.01 1.66
C MET A 254 -6.80 -1.38 2.96
N GLU A 255 -6.13 -2.16 3.80
CA GLU A 255 -5.57 -1.69 5.05
C GLU A 255 -4.57 -0.56 4.79
N ASN A 256 -4.54 0.45 5.67
CA ASN A 256 -3.54 1.52 5.63
C ASN A 256 -2.58 1.37 6.81
N ASP A 257 -1.35 1.75 6.62
CA ASP A 257 -0.38 1.91 7.70
C ASP A 257 0.24 3.30 7.64
N GLU A 258 -0.23 4.19 8.52
CA GLU A 258 0.22 5.60 8.56
C GLU A 258 1.67 5.72 9.02
N LEU A 259 2.14 4.79 9.88
CA LEU A 259 3.51 4.79 10.39
C LEU A 259 4.52 4.55 9.27
N PHE A 260 4.19 3.61 8.36
CA PHE A 260 5.04 3.26 7.23
C PHE A 260 4.66 4.00 5.94
N GLY A 261 3.64 4.86 5.98
CA GLY A 261 3.20 5.66 4.83
C GLY A 261 2.52 4.86 3.71
N ILE A 262 1.92 3.71 4.04
CA ILE A 262 1.25 2.84 3.08
C ILE A 262 -0.24 3.20 3.03
N TYR A 263 -0.74 3.55 1.84
CA TYR A 263 -2.13 3.93 1.63
C TYR A 263 -2.74 3.09 0.50
N GLY A 264 -3.67 2.21 0.85
CA GLY A 264 -4.30 1.25 -0.09
C GLY A 264 -4.99 1.88 -1.29
N LYS A 265 -5.49 3.11 -1.15
CA LYS A 265 -6.10 3.87 -2.26
C LYS A 265 -5.13 4.16 -3.42
N ASP A 266 -3.84 4.13 -3.17
CA ASP A 266 -2.81 4.40 -4.19
C ASP A 266 -2.46 3.14 -4.99
N CYS A 267 -2.93 1.96 -4.52
CA CYS A 267 -2.64 0.65 -5.09
C CYS A 267 -3.82 0.04 -5.89
N TYR A 268 -4.94 0.77 -6.09
CA TYR A 268 -6.15 0.22 -6.69
C TYR A 268 -5.97 -0.32 -8.11
N THR A 269 -5.03 0.22 -8.87
CA THR A 269 -4.76 -0.18 -10.26
C THR A 269 -4.16 -1.58 -10.37
N SER A 270 -3.60 -2.11 -9.28
CA SER A 270 -3.04 -3.46 -9.20
C SER A 270 -4.08 -4.51 -8.77
N VAL A 271 -5.30 -4.08 -8.46
CA VAL A 271 -6.35 -4.96 -7.96
C VAL A 271 -7.32 -5.31 -9.07
N SER A 272 -7.55 -6.61 -9.29
CA SER A 272 -8.58 -7.08 -10.21
C SER A 272 -9.40 -8.23 -9.63
N PHE A 273 -10.62 -8.33 -10.15
CA PHE A 273 -11.60 -9.36 -9.78
C PHE A 273 -12.01 -10.17 -10.99
N GLY A 274 -12.18 -11.46 -10.80
CA GLY A 274 -12.75 -12.36 -11.79
C GLY A 274 -14.20 -12.72 -11.45
N LEU A 275 -15.06 -12.76 -12.48
CA LEU A 275 -16.36 -13.40 -12.42
C LEU A 275 -16.21 -14.83 -12.91
N PHE A 276 -16.59 -15.79 -12.11
CA PHE A 276 -16.49 -17.22 -12.40
C PHE A 276 -17.86 -17.89 -12.35
N ALA A 277 -18.06 -18.92 -13.18
CA ALA A 277 -19.21 -19.79 -13.04
C ALA A 277 -19.07 -20.65 -11.77
N ALA A 278 -20.11 -20.73 -10.94
CA ALA A 278 -20.12 -21.62 -9.78
C ALA A 278 -20.61 -23.05 -10.11
N GLU A 279 -21.19 -23.23 -11.28
CA GLU A 279 -21.69 -24.50 -11.80
C GLU A 279 -21.51 -24.55 -13.33
N ASP A 280 -21.66 -25.73 -13.94
CA ASP A 280 -21.62 -25.85 -15.39
C ASP A 280 -22.84 -25.16 -16.01
N ILE A 281 -22.63 -24.24 -16.95
CA ILE A 281 -23.68 -23.49 -17.64
C ILE A 281 -23.63 -23.84 -19.13
N THR A 282 -24.69 -24.45 -19.65
CA THR A 282 -24.73 -24.99 -21.01
C THR A 282 -25.44 -24.03 -21.96
N ALA A 283 -24.84 -23.72 -23.09
CA ALA A 283 -25.41 -22.93 -24.19
C ALA A 283 -26.31 -23.80 -25.09
N ALA A 284 -27.08 -23.12 -25.95
CA ALA A 284 -28.03 -23.77 -26.85
C ALA A 284 -27.39 -24.76 -27.84
N ASP A 285 -26.13 -24.56 -28.23
CA ASP A 285 -25.39 -25.47 -29.12
C ASP A 285 -24.68 -26.61 -28.37
N GLY A 286 -24.80 -26.68 -27.03
CA GLY A 286 -24.20 -27.70 -26.19
C GLY A 286 -22.78 -27.36 -25.69
N THR A 287 -22.23 -26.20 -26.03
CA THR A 287 -20.99 -25.70 -25.42
C THR A 287 -21.23 -25.31 -23.96
N VAL A 288 -20.20 -25.43 -23.11
CA VAL A 288 -20.35 -25.29 -21.66
C VAL A 288 -19.35 -24.29 -21.13
N ILE A 289 -19.81 -23.37 -20.26
CA ILE A 289 -18.96 -22.68 -19.32
C ILE A 289 -18.80 -23.63 -18.13
N PRO A 290 -17.60 -24.20 -17.88
CA PRO A 290 -17.43 -25.16 -16.79
C PRO A 290 -17.49 -24.46 -15.43
N ALA A 291 -17.81 -25.20 -14.39
CA ALA A 291 -17.64 -24.74 -13.02
C ALA A 291 -16.18 -24.26 -12.81
N ASP A 292 -15.99 -23.18 -12.07
CA ASP A 292 -14.73 -22.43 -11.88
C ASP A 292 -14.15 -21.81 -13.19
N GLY A 293 -14.92 -21.79 -14.29
CA GLY A 293 -14.53 -21.11 -15.52
C GLY A 293 -14.60 -19.58 -15.36
N LEU A 294 -13.50 -18.90 -15.68
CA LEU A 294 -13.43 -17.42 -15.69
C LEU A 294 -14.26 -16.89 -16.87
N ILE A 295 -15.18 -15.98 -16.58
CA ILE A 295 -16.05 -15.35 -17.57
C ILE A 295 -15.51 -13.99 -17.99
N SER A 296 -15.18 -13.15 -17.01
CA SER A 296 -14.61 -11.82 -17.23
C SER A 296 -13.73 -11.37 -16.07
N GLU A 297 -12.91 -10.38 -16.33
CA GLU A 297 -12.06 -9.71 -15.37
C GLU A 297 -12.42 -8.23 -15.33
N VAL A 298 -12.46 -7.65 -14.13
CA VAL A 298 -12.73 -6.23 -13.91
C VAL A 298 -11.71 -5.65 -12.95
N SER A 299 -11.26 -4.42 -13.25
CA SER A 299 -10.39 -3.62 -12.37
C SER A 299 -11.21 -2.60 -11.58
N LEU A 300 -10.65 -2.12 -10.47
CA LEU A 300 -11.25 -1.07 -9.66
C LEU A 300 -11.16 0.30 -10.36
N ASP A 301 -12.12 1.14 -10.07
CA ASP A 301 -12.06 2.58 -10.36
C ASP A 301 -11.35 3.36 -9.23
N GLU A 302 -11.20 4.67 -9.40
CA GLU A 302 -10.58 5.58 -8.43
C GLU A 302 -11.32 5.68 -7.08
N ASN A 303 -12.57 5.21 -7.02
CA ASN A 303 -13.39 5.17 -5.81
C ASN A 303 -13.30 3.82 -5.09
N MET A 304 -12.41 2.94 -5.54
CA MET A 304 -12.26 1.58 -5.01
C MET A 304 -13.53 0.73 -5.23
N THR A 305 -14.24 0.95 -6.35
CA THR A 305 -15.42 0.17 -6.75
C THR A 305 -15.21 -0.48 -8.10
N ALA A 306 -15.92 -1.57 -8.34
CA ALA A 306 -15.99 -2.20 -9.64
C ALA A 306 -17.43 -2.64 -9.96
N VAL A 307 -17.78 -2.59 -11.23
CA VAL A 307 -19.07 -3.02 -11.74
C VAL A 307 -18.85 -3.99 -12.92
N ILE A 308 -19.44 -5.18 -12.82
CA ILE A 308 -19.50 -6.15 -13.90
C ILE A 308 -20.89 -6.04 -14.51
N ALA A 309 -20.97 -5.52 -15.73
CA ALA A 309 -22.24 -5.29 -16.46
C ALA A 309 -22.24 -6.05 -17.79
N GLU A 310 -21.73 -7.28 -17.79
CA GLU A 310 -21.67 -8.13 -18.95
C GLU A 310 -22.95 -8.97 -19.08
N LYS A 311 -23.36 -9.24 -20.33
CA LYS A 311 -24.49 -10.12 -20.61
C LYS A 311 -24.11 -11.57 -20.34
N ILE A 312 -24.66 -12.11 -19.26
CA ILE A 312 -24.46 -13.53 -18.85
C ILE A 312 -25.78 -14.28 -18.77
N PRO A 313 -25.81 -15.61 -18.94
CA PRO A 313 -27.01 -16.40 -18.75
C PRO A 313 -27.43 -16.48 -17.29
N PHE A 314 -28.68 -16.82 -17.01
CA PHE A 314 -29.13 -17.14 -15.65
C PHE A 314 -28.34 -18.34 -15.13
N GLY A 315 -27.91 -18.24 -13.85
CA GLY A 315 -27.10 -19.26 -13.21
C GLY A 315 -26.48 -18.80 -11.92
N LYS A 316 -25.60 -19.65 -11.38
CA LYS A 316 -24.81 -19.31 -10.18
C LYS A 316 -23.38 -18.99 -10.56
N TYR A 317 -22.88 -17.94 -9.95
CA TYR A 317 -21.57 -17.39 -10.19
C TYR A 317 -20.88 -17.10 -8.84
N TYR A 318 -19.62 -16.75 -8.89
CA TYR A 318 -18.93 -16.11 -7.78
C TYR A 318 -17.95 -15.06 -8.31
N VAL A 319 -17.75 -14.02 -7.49
CA VAL A 319 -16.71 -13.03 -7.69
C VAL A 319 -15.56 -13.35 -6.72
N GLN A 320 -14.34 -13.31 -7.21
CA GLN A 320 -13.13 -13.54 -6.44
C GLN A 320 -12.04 -12.57 -6.87
N GLU A 321 -11.26 -12.09 -5.93
CA GLU A 321 -10.05 -11.32 -6.24
C GLU A 321 -9.02 -12.24 -6.91
N ILE A 322 -8.46 -11.80 -8.05
CA ILE A 322 -7.47 -12.56 -8.82
C ILE A 322 -6.09 -11.91 -8.84
N ALA A 323 -6.03 -10.62 -8.57
CA ALA A 323 -4.77 -9.89 -8.40
C ALA A 323 -4.94 -8.81 -7.34
N THR A 324 -3.85 -8.56 -6.60
CA THR A 324 -3.73 -7.45 -5.65
C THR A 324 -2.34 -6.85 -5.73
N ASP A 325 -2.13 -5.73 -5.08
CA ASP A 325 -0.82 -5.10 -4.97
C ASP A 325 0.12 -5.94 -4.09
N GLU A 326 1.41 -5.88 -4.36
CA GLU A 326 2.43 -6.71 -3.70
C GLU A 326 2.53 -6.51 -2.18
N HIS A 327 2.09 -5.37 -1.67
CA HIS A 327 2.05 -5.07 -0.23
C HIS A 327 0.96 -5.83 0.52
N TYR A 328 -0.01 -6.44 -0.18
CA TYR A 328 -1.22 -6.99 0.42
C TYR A 328 -1.32 -8.51 0.24
N VAL A 329 -2.01 -9.13 1.18
CA VAL A 329 -2.41 -10.53 1.07
C VAL A 329 -3.60 -10.63 0.11
N LEU A 330 -3.48 -11.49 -0.91
CA LEU A 330 -4.58 -11.75 -1.85
C LEU A 330 -5.78 -12.36 -1.12
N ASN A 331 -6.95 -11.73 -1.25
CA ASN A 331 -8.18 -12.25 -0.67
C ASN A 331 -8.76 -13.38 -1.55
N GLY A 332 -8.62 -14.61 -1.09
CA GLY A 332 -9.10 -15.81 -1.80
C GLY A 332 -10.58 -16.14 -1.58
N GLU A 333 -11.37 -15.29 -0.92
CA GLU A 333 -12.79 -15.56 -0.67
C GLU A 333 -13.63 -15.50 -1.94
N LYS A 334 -14.59 -16.43 -2.05
CA LYS A 334 -15.54 -16.52 -3.15
C LYS A 334 -16.88 -15.92 -2.70
N TYR A 335 -17.29 -14.83 -3.34
CA TYR A 335 -18.59 -14.20 -3.10
C TYR A 335 -19.61 -14.74 -4.09
N LEU A 336 -20.56 -15.56 -3.61
CA LEU A 336 -21.57 -16.20 -4.43
C LEU A 336 -22.59 -15.19 -4.96
N VAL A 337 -22.86 -15.27 -6.25
CA VAL A 337 -23.82 -14.47 -7.00
C VAL A 337 -24.82 -15.42 -7.66
N THR A 338 -26.11 -15.18 -7.46
CA THR A 338 -27.16 -15.92 -8.15
C THR A 338 -27.92 -14.95 -9.04
N PHE A 339 -27.82 -15.16 -10.35
CA PHE A 339 -28.59 -14.42 -11.35
C PHE A 339 -29.81 -15.22 -11.75
N GLU A 340 -30.97 -14.79 -11.28
CA GLU A 340 -32.28 -15.39 -11.55
C GLU A 340 -33.21 -14.37 -12.17
N TYR A 341 -34.18 -14.85 -12.95
CA TYR A 341 -35.20 -14.01 -13.59
C TYR A 341 -36.09 -13.31 -12.53
N MET A 342 -36.16 -11.99 -12.59
CA MET A 342 -36.88 -11.15 -11.63
C MET A 342 -38.21 -10.61 -12.15
N GLY A 343 -38.72 -11.17 -13.28
CA GLY A 343 -39.97 -10.77 -13.91
C GLY A 343 -39.77 -9.83 -15.11
N GLN A 344 -40.79 -9.78 -15.98
CA GLN A 344 -40.72 -9.11 -17.28
C GLN A 344 -40.62 -7.57 -17.20
N GLU A 345 -40.89 -6.98 -16.04
CA GLU A 345 -40.85 -5.52 -15.82
C GLU A 345 -39.43 -5.04 -15.40
N VAL A 346 -38.51 -5.98 -15.06
CA VAL A 346 -37.17 -5.69 -14.62
C VAL A 346 -36.22 -5.80 -15.79
N THR A 347 -35.59 -4.68 -16.18
CA THR A 347 -34.62 -4.66 -17.27
C THR A 347 -33.26 -5.16 -16.83
N THR A 348 -32.80 -4.73 -15.62
CA THR A 348 -31.51 -5.05 -15.08
C THR A 348 -31.63 -5.50 -13.62
N VAL A 349 -31.03 -6.61 -13.29
CA VAL A 349 -30.94 -7.16 -11.93
C VAL A 349 -29.65 -6.61 -11.31
N SER A 350 -29.76 -5.79 -10.28
CA SER A 350 -28.58 -5.28 -9.55
C SER A 350 -28.26 -6.19 -8.38
N ILE A 351 -27.02 -6.65 -8.30
CA ILE A 351 -26.50 -7.52 -7.24
C ILE A 351 -25.27 -6.86 -6.62
N ASP A 352 -25.32 -6.61 -5.33
CA ASP A 352 -24.20 -6.06 -4.58
C ASP A 352 -23.46 -7.18 -3.84
N CYS A 353 -22.20 -7.42 -4.20
CA CYS A 353 -21.30 -8.37 -3.53
C CYS A 353 -20.75 -7.82 -2.21
N GLY A 354 -21.01 -6.53 -1.87
CA GLY A 354 -20.52 -5.90 -0.67
C GLY A 354 -19.05 -5.53 -0.75
N GLN A 355 -18.36 -5.64 0.38
CA GLN A 355 -17.01 -5.12 0.56
C GLN A 355 -15.98 -6.23 0.67
N PHE A 356 -14.94 -6.16 -0.15
CA PHE A 356 -13.75 -7.01 -0.09
C PHE A 356 -12.65 -6.28 0.68
N VAL A 357 -12.02 -6.96 1.63
CA VAL A 357 -10.98 -6.37 2.48
C VAL A 357 -9.65 -7.09 2.23
N ASN A 358 -8.55 -6.33 2.01
CA ASN A 358 -7.21 -6.88 2.03
C ASN A 358 -6.41 -6.32 3.19
N GLU A 359 -5.69 -7.20 3.86
CA GLU A 359 -4.74 -6.90 4.91
C GLU A 359 -3.34 -6.77 4.32
N LEU A 360 -2.49 -5.95 4.93
CA LEU A 360 -1.09 -5.81 4.57
C LEU A 360 -0.34 -7.12 4.88
N LYS A 361 0.56 -7.51 3.99
CA LYS A 361 1.58 -8.52 4.31
C LYS A 361 2.47 -7.97 5.42
N ARG A 362 2.73 -8.78 6.43
CA ARG A 362 3.56 -8.38 7.56
C ARG A 362 4.53 -9.50 7.91
N GLY A 363 5.76 -9.10 8.21
CA GLY A 363 6.80 -9.97 8.73
C GLY A 363 7.31 -9.49 10.08
N LYS A 364 8.31 -10.17 10.60
CA LYS A 364 9.06 -9.75 11.78
C LYS A 364 10.55 -9.81 11.54
N ILE A 365 11.28 -8.95 12.22
CA ILE A 365 12.73 -8.91 12.20
C ILE A 365 13.22 -9.28 13.60
N GLU A 366 14.01 -10.33 13.70
CA GLU A 366 14.63 -10.77 14.94
C GLU A 366 16.14 -10.55 14.86
N GLY A 367 16.73 -10.00 15.92
CA GLY A 367 18.13 -9.75 15.98
C GLY A 367 18.81 -10.35 17.19
N ILE A 368 20.10 -10.66 17.06
CA ILE A 368 20.95 -11.06 18.17
C ILE A 368 22.16 -10.13 18.22
N LYS A 369 22.34 -9.48 19.37
CA LYS A 369 23.47 -8.63 19.70
C LYS A 369 24.51 -9.39 20.49
N VAL A 370 25.74 -9.42 19.99
CA VAL A 370 26.86 -10.11 20.65
C VAL A 370 28.13 -9.27 20.60
N ASN A 371 29.14 -9.65 21.41
CA ASN A 371 30.50 -9.16 21.27
C ASN A 371 31.33 -10.05 20.31
N GLU A 372 32.62 -9.74 20.14
CA GLU A 372 33.54 -10.51 19.29
C GLU A 372 33.79 -11.96 19.81
N SER A 373 33.50 -12.23 21.07
CA SER A 373 33.58 -13.56 21.70
C SER A 373 32.28 -14.35 21.64
N GLU A 374 31.25 -13.87 20.89
CA GLU A 374 29.91 -14.48 20.79
C GLU A 374 29.08 -14.39 22.09
N GLU A 375 29.47 -13.56 23.04
CA GLU A 375 28.70 -13.35 24.26
C GLU A 375 27.58 -12.36 24.01
N PRO A 376 26.35 -12.62 24.52
CA PRO A 376 25.21 -11.74 24.30
C PRO A 376 25.39 -10.40 25.02
N LEU A 377 24.95 -9.32 24.35
CA LEU A 377 24.99 -7.97 24.88
C LEU A 377 23.57 -7.43 25.09
N GLU A 378 23.29 -7.04 26.34
CA GLU A 378 22.06 -6.40 26.78
C GLU A 378 22.10 -4.87 26.61
N ASN A 379 20.92 -4.24 26.44
CA ASN A 379 20.73 -2.80 26.40
C ASN A 379 21.30 -2.06 25.17
N ALA A 380 21.53 -2.74 24.06
CA ALA A 380 21.71 -2.06 22.78
C ALA A 380 20.36 -1.59 22.25
N LEU A 381 20.25 -0.32 21.86
CA LEU A 381 19.06 0.26 21.25
C LEU A 381 19.20 0.21 19.73
N PHE A 382 18.26 -0.46 19.08
CA PHE A 382 18.15 -0.55 17.62
C PHE A 382 16.94 0.24 17.11
N GLY A 383 17.08 0.82 15.93
CA GLY A 383 15.98 1.40 15.17
C GLY A 383 15.74 0.64 13.87
N LEU A 384 14.49 0.62 13.44
CA LEU A 384 14.07 0.24 12.11
C LEU A 384 13.77 1.51 11.30
N PHE A 385 14.40 1.64 10.15
CA PHE A 385 14.38 2.88 9.36
C PHE A 385 13.99 2.64 7.91
N ALA A 386 13.52 3.70 7.23
CA ALA A 386 13.44 3.72 5.78
C ALA A 386 14.84 3.66 5.15
N VAL A 387 14.93 3.09 3.94
CA VAL A 387 16.21 2.91 3.22
C VAL A 387 16.93 4.24 2.95
N ASP A 388 16.19 5.31 2.76
CA ASP A 388 16.69 6.65 2.44
C ASP A 388 16.89 7.56 3.67
N THR A 389 16.83 6.99 4.89
CA THR A 389 17.03 7.74 6.14
C THR A 389 18.43 8.32 6.19
N ALA A 390 18.52 9.65 6.38
CA ALA A 390 19.79 10.38 6.40
C ALA A 390 20.48 10.34 7.76
N GLU A 391 19.74 10.29 8.86
CA GLU A 391 20.24 10.28 10.22
C GLU A 391 19.48 9.22 11.03
N PHE A 392 20.22 8.32 11.68
CA PHE A 392 19.66 7.21 12.46
C PHE A 392 19.47 7.63 13.92
N THR A 393 18.30 8.12 14.25
CA THR A 393 17.91 8.54 15.61
C THR A 393 16.60 7.88 16.04
N SER A 394 16.28 7.92 17.32
CA SER A 394 15.00 7.41 17.81
C SER A 394 13.79 8.15 17.23
N GLU A 395 13.94 9.43 16.84
CA GLU A 395 12.88 10.23 16.25
C GLU A 395 12.65 9.89 14.76
N SER A 396 13.69 9.47 14.04
CA SER A 396 13.60 9.10 12.62
C SER A 396 13.26 7.62 12.41
N ALA A 397 13.34 6.81 13.46
CA ALA A 397 13.01 5.39 13.40
C ALA A 397 11.49 5.17 13.31
N TYR A 398 11.06 4.24 12.45
CA TYR A 398 9.69 3.73 12.48
C TYR A 398 9.39 3.04 13.80
N MET A 399 10.32 2.24 14.28
CA MET A 399 10.23 1.49 15.52
C MET A 399 11.60 1.39 16.18
N THR A 400 11.61 1.21 17.50
CA THR A 400 12.83 0.94 18.26
C THR A 400 12.71 -0.37 19.03
N ALA A 401 13.83 -1.04 19.25
CA ALA A 401 13.91 -2.27 20.03
C ALA A 401 15.19 -2.27 20.84
N VAL A 402 15.15 -2.83 22.06
CA VAL A 402 16.30 -2.95 22.96
C VAL A 402 16.68 -4.42 23.09
N SER A 403 17.97 -4.74 23.02
CA SER A 403 18.45 -6.08 23.24
C SER A 403 18.30 -6.51 24.71
N ASP A 404 17.81 -7.73 24.92
CA ASP A 404 17.64 -8.33 26.23
C ASP A 404 18.96 -8.98 26.75
N LYS A 405 18.91 -9.58 27.93
CA LYS A 405 20.03 -10.29 28.55
C LYS A 405 20.61 -11.44 27.70
N ASN A 406 19.90 -11.93 26.69
CA ASN A 406 20.37 -12.93 25.75
C ASN A 406 20.84 -12.28 24.44
N GLY A 407 20.91 -10.95 24.39
CA GLY A 407 21.23 -10.18 23.19
C GLY A 407 20.09 -10.12 22.18
N TYR A 408 18.89 -10.64 22.49
CA TYR A 408 17.78 -10.73 21.57
C TYR A 408 17.01 -9.42 21.51
N PHE A 409 16.68 -8.98 20.28
CA PHE A 409 15.77 -7.87 20.01
C PHE A 409 14.87 -8.22 18.83
N LYS A 410 13.72 -7.54 18.71
CA LYS A 410 12.78 -7.78 17.61
C LYS A 410 11.96 -6.56 17.26
N PHE A 411 11.51 -6.55 15.99
CA PHE A 411 10.46 -5.69 15.46
C PHE A 411 9.37 -6.60 14.91
N ASP A 412 8.15 -6.47 15.42
CA ASP A 412 6.98 -7.25 15.01
C ASP A 412 6.09 -6.43 14.08
N GLU A 413 5.24 -7.10 13.31
CA GLU A 413 4.21 -6.48 12.44
C GLU A 413 4.77 -5.49 11.42
N ILE A 414 5.91 -5.80 10.83
CA ILE A 414 6.55 -4.95 9.82
C ILE A 414 5.89 -5.19 8.47
N PRO A 415 5.31 -4.16 7.83
CA PRO A 415 4.68 -4.30 6.53
C PRO A 415 5.69 -4.70 5.44
N TYR A 416 5.19 -5.20 4.31
CA TYR A 416 5.98 -5.41 3.11
C TYR A 416 6.77 -4.14 2.75
N GLY A 417 8.06 -4.30 2.46
CA GLY A 417 8.93 -3.19 2.09
C GLY A 417 10.40 -3.45 2.38
N GLU A 418 11.22 -2.48 2.01
CA GLU A 418 12.66 -2.47 2.26
C GLU A 418 12.98 -1.53 3.43
N TYR A 419 13.81 -2.02 4.35
CA TYR A 419 14.15 -1.31 5.59
C TYR A 419 15.63 -1.45 5.93
N VAL A 420 16.06 -0.66 6.89
CA VAL A 420 17.41 -0.74 7.47
C VAL A 420 17.27 -0.89 8.98
N VAL A 421 17.93 -1.90 9.54
CA VAL A 421 18.17 -1.99 10.99
C VAL A 421 19.51 -1.36 11.30
N HIS A 422 19.54 -0.42 12.24
CA HIS A 422 20.75 0.29 12.65
C HIS A 422 20.79 0.45 14.17
N GLU A 423 21.99 0.40 14.77
CA GLU A 423 22.17 0.61 16.19
C GLU A 423 22.18 2.11 16.51
N ILE A 424 21.27 2.55 17.39
CA ILE A 424 21.17 3.95 17.84
C ILE A 424 22.05 4.19 19.07
N GLU A 425 22.05 3.22 20.00
CA GLU A 425 22.86 3.27 21.22
C GLU A 425 23.50 1.91 21.46
N ALA A 426 24.81 1.91 21.67
CA ALA A 426 25.54 0.69 22.03
C ALA A 426 25.35 0.35 23.52
N PRO A 427 25.55 -0.92 23.91
CA PRO A 427 25.67 -1.29 25.31
C PRO A 427 26.80 -0.51 26.01
N THR A 428 26.63 -0.22 27.29
CA THR A 428 27.64 0.49 28.08
C THR A 428 28.97 -0.22 27.99
N GLY A 429 30.04 0.52 27.65
CA GLY A 429 31.39 -0.01 27.50
C GLY A 429 31.72 -0.57 26.12
N TYR A 430 30.80 -0.46 25.16
CA TYR A 430 30.99 -0.92 23.78
C TYR A 430 30.94 0.23 22.78
N ILE A 431 31.66 0.06 21.69
CA ILE A 431 31.73 1.01 20.57
C ILE A 431 30.39 0.97 19.82
N LEU A 432 29.77 2.14 19.61
CA LEU A 432 28.60 2.27 18.75
C LEU A 432 28.97 1.89 17.31
N SER A 433 28.22 0.93 16.76
CA SER A 433 28.43 0.46 15.40
C SER A 433 27.79 1.42 14.40
N ASP A 434 28.51 1.77 13.35
CA ASP A 434 28.00 2.50 12.17
C ASP A 434 27.48 1.55 11.06
N GLU A 435 27.48 0.25 11.31
CA GLU A 435 26.98 -0.74 10.36
C GLU A 435 25.46 -0.68 10.24
N SER A 436 25.00 -0.72 8.99
CA SER A 436 23.59 -0.77 8.65
C SER A 436 23.25 -2.12 8.04
N TYR A 437 22.14 -2.70 8.46
CA TYR A 437 21.69 -4.02 8.04
C TYR A 437 20.42 -3.87 7.19
N PRO A 438 20.54 -3.91 5.84
CA PRO A 438 19.37 -3.86 4.97
C PRO A 438 18.55 -5.15 5.13
N VAL A 439 17.25 -5.02 5.22
CA VAL A 439 16.28 -6.11 5.37
C VAL A 439 15.08 -5.85 4.47
N THR A 440 14.51 -6.90 3.90
CA THR A 440 13.34 -6.82 3.01
C THR A 440 12.27 -7.76 3.51
N VAL A 441 11.09 -7.23 3.81
CA VAL A 441 9.89 -8.01 4.11
C VAL A 441 9.11 -8.17 2.81
N CYS A 442 8.95 -9.39 2.30
CA CYS A 442 8.27 -9.67 1.03
C CYS A 442 7.19 -10.75 1.12
N GLU A 443 7.21 -11.58 2.17
CA GLU A 443 6.23 -12.63 2.36
C GLU A 443 5.47 -12.44 3.69
N ASP A 444 4.18 -12.75 3.65
CA ASP A 444 3.36 -12.68 4.84
C ASP A 444 3.79 -13.71 5.90
N GLY A 445 3.95 -13.24 7.16
CA GLY A 445 4.37 -14.06 8.28
C GLY A 445 5.85 -14.46 8.29
N GLU A 446 6.71 -13.92 7.42
CA GLU A 446 8.13 -14.27 7.39
C GLU A 446 8.89 -13.74 8.62
N THR A 447 10.03 -14.40 8.91
CA THR A 447 10.96 -13.98 9.95
C THR A 447 12.33 -13.75 9.34
N ILE A 448 12.80 -12.51 9.44
CA ILE A 448 14.14 -12.11 9.00
C ILE A 448 15.05 -12.07 10.21
N THR A 449 16.27 -12.62 10.10
CA THR A 449 17.23 -12.65 11.20
C THR A 449 18.41 -11.74 10.91
N VAL A 450 18.77 -10.90 11.89
CA VAL A 450 19.91 -9.99 11.83
C VAL A 450 20.89 -10.34 12.97
N ARG A 451 22.17 -10.32 12.67
CA ARG A 451 23.21 -10.53 13.68
C ARG A 451 24.14 -9.33 13.71
N THR A 452 24.30 -8.73 14.88
CA THR A 452 25.07 -7.50 15.09
C THR A 452 26.14 -7.70 16.14
N ILE A 453 27.33 -7.12 15.92
CA ILE A 453 28.49 -7.31 16.77
C ILE A 453 29.01 -5.95 17.22
N ASN A 454 29.32 -5.76 18.53
CA ASN A 454 30.05 -4.61 19.00
C ASN A 454 31.41 -5.04 19.59
N LYS A 455 32.36 -4.13 19.47
CA LYS A 455 33.68 -4.25 20.09
C LYS A 455 33.67 -3.48 21.41
N PRO A 456 34.38 -3.96 22.44
CA PRO A 456 34.52 -3.22 23.67
C PRO A 456 35.32 -1.92 23.42
N ILE A 457 34.96 -0.86 24.10
CA ILE A 457 35.80 0.33 24.18
C ILE A 457 37.03 -0.04 25.00
N THR A 458 38.19 0.07 24.39
CA THR A 458 39.45 -0.25 25.01
C THR A 458 40.39 0.94 24.98
N VAL A 459 40.90 1.35 26.14
CA VAL A 459 41.86 2.42 26.30
C VAL A 459 43.13 1.89 26.98
N GLU A 460 44.27 2.22 26.44
CA GLU A 460 45.57 1.91 27.06
C GLU A 460 46.09 3.17 27.81
N LEU A 461 46.67 2.94 28.99
CA LEU A 461 47.21 3.93 29.87
C LEU A 461 48.70 3.65 30.10
N SER A 462 49.57 4.56 29.71
CA SER A 462 51.02 4.44 29.80
C SER A 462 51.57 5.40 30.88
N LYS A 463 52.54 4.93 31.62
CA LYS A 463 53.28 5.68 32.64
C LYS A 463 54.74 5.68 32.30
N ILE A 464 55.26 6.80 31.79
CA ILE A 464 56.66 6.92 31.33
C ILE A 464 57.41 8.01 32.05
N ASP A 465 58.76 8.00 31.95
CA ASP A 465 59.59 9.13 32.34
C ASP A 465 59.79 10.13 31.21
N VAL A 466 60.52 11.22 31.49
CA VAL A 466 60.86 12.27 30.51
C VAL A 466 61.74 11.77 29.35
N TYR A 467 62.31 10.59 29.46
CA TYR A 467 63.11 9.95 28.41
C TYR A 467 62.31 8.98 27.55
N GLY A 468 61.06 8.74 27.93
CA GLY A 468 60.14 7.83 27.20
C GLY A 468 60.22 6.38 27.63
N GLU A 469 60.84 6.06 28.75
CA GLU A 469 60.95 4.70 29.28
C GLU A 469 59.77 4.46 30.24
N GLU A 470 59.11 3.27 30.10
CA GLU A 470 58.00 2.88 30.99
C GLU A 470 58.49 2.77 32.47
N LEU A 471 57.72 3.38 33.37
CA LEU A 471 57.98 3.39 34.79
C LEU A 471 57.33 2.24 35.54
N ILE A 472 58.06 1.64 36.46
CA ILE A 472 57.59 0.61 37.36
C ILE A 472 57.39 1.14 38.75
N GLY A 473 56.23 0.83 39.37
CA GLY A 473 55.99 1.11 40.79
C GLY A 473 55.22 2.41 41.06
N ALA A 474 54.71 3.10 40.04
CA ALA A 474 53.76 4.20 40.21
C ALA A 474 52.39 3.64 40.64
N GLU A 475 51.79 4.20 41.70
CA GLU A 475 50.41 3.89 42.08
C GLU A 475 49.45 4.77 41.30
N MET A 476 48.68 4.13 40.43
CA MET A 476 47.79 4.79 39.47
C MET A 476 46.33 4.57 39.81
N GLN A 477 45.49 5.52 39.47
CA GLN A 477 44.06 5.45 39.68
C GLN A 477 43.33 6.13 38.52
N LEU A 478 42.25 5.49 38.01
CA LEU A 478 41.33 6.06 37.03
C LEU A 478 40.01 6.36 37.72
N GLU A 479 39.60 7.62 37.68
CA GLU A 479 38.31 8.08 38.22
C GLU A 479 37.37 8.49 37.08
N ASN A 480 36.04 8.25 37.28
CA ASN A 480 35.01 8.79 36.38
C ASN A 480 34.67 10.27 36.74
N ALA A 481 33.75 10.88 35.99
CA ALA A 481 33.30 12.26 36.20
C ALA A 481 32.71 12.52 37.60
N ASN A 482 32.20 11.51 38.29
CA ASN A 482 31.66 11.63 39.64
C ASN A 482 32.73 11.50 40.73
N GLY A 483 33.98 11.19 40.37
CA GLY A 483 35.08 10.94 41.28
C GLY A 483 35.03 9.51 41.87
N GLU A 484 34.35 8.61 41.21
CA GLU A 484 34.33 7.20 41.61
C GLU A 484 35.51 6.48 40.93
N ILE A 485 36.21 5.65 41.69
CA ILE A 485 37.34 4.87 41.18
C ILE A 485 36.80 3.79 40.24
N VAL A 486 37.24 3.87 38.98
CA VAL A 486 36.93 2.88 37.92
C VAL A 486 37.94 1.76 37.92
N ASP A 487 39.23 2.13 38.12
CA ASP A 487 40.33 1.18 38.15
C ASP A 487 41.50 1.73 38.99
N GLU A 488 42.28 0.83 39.61
CA GLU A 488 43.52 1.18 40.33
C GLU A 488 44.56 0.07 40.13
N TRP A 489 45.79 0.47 39.87
CA TRP A 489 46.88 -0.48 39.62
C TRP A 489 48.25 0.14 40.01
N THR A 490 49.27 -0.70 40.07
CA THR A 490 50.65 -0.31 40.12
C THR A 490 51.32 -0.52 38.77
N SER A 491 51.96 0.47 38.22
CA SER A 491 52.64 0.37 36.92
C SER A 491 53.75 -0.71 36.97
N ASP A 492 53.80 -1.56 35.95
CA ASP A 492 54.70 -2.72 35.87
C ASP A 492 55.70 -2.66 34.71
N GLY A 493 55.75 -1.54 34.01
CA GLY A 493 56.63 -1.34 32.85
C GLY A 493 55.95 -1.68 31.50
N THR A 494 54.63 -1.86 31.50
CA THR A 494 53.83 -2.04 30.28
C THR A 494 52.59 -1.13 30.34
N ASN A 495 51.92 -0.88 29.17
CA ASN A 495 50.68 -0.19 29.15
C ASN A 495 49.61 -0.94 29.95
N HIS A 496 48.88 -0.23 30.79
CA HIS A 496 47.71 -0.76 31.47
C HIS A 496 46.49 -0.68 30.53
N VAL A 497 45.81 -1.82 30.35
CA VAL A 497 44.67 -1.94 29.39
C VAL A 497 43.35 -1.95 30.15
N VAL A 498 42.51 -0.98 29.88
CA VAL A 498 41.14 -0.91 30.42
C VAL A 498 40.17 -1.22 29.27
N THR A 499 39.40 -2.30 29.42
CA THR A 499 38.39 -2.75 28.44
C THR A 499 36.97 -2.50 28.97
N GLU A 500 36.01 -2.44 28.08
CA GLU A 500 34.59 -2.13 28.40
C GLU A 500 34.43 -0.80 29.17
N LEU A 501 35.29 0.17 28.85
CA LEU A 501 35.27 1.46 29.51
C LEU A 501 34.07 2.27 28.96
N PRO A 502 33.08 2.67 29.79
CA PRO A 502 31.94 3.47 29.32
C PRO A 502 32.37 4.79 28.67
N ALA A 503 31.63 5.26 27.67
CA ALA A 503 31.83 6.62 27.17
C ALA A 503 31.56 7.64 28.29
N GLY A 504 32.44 8.65 28.45
CA GLY A 504 32.35 9.63 29.51
C GLY A 504 33.66 10.34 29.77
N ASP A 505 33.66 11.17 30.81
CA ASP A 505 34.83 11.91 31.24
C ASP A 505 35.58 11.15 32.35
N TYR A 506 36.90 11.13 32.24
CA TYR A 506 37.78 10.43 33.15
C TYR A 506 38.92 11.31 33.61
N THR A 507 39.49 10.99 34.80
CA THR A 507 40.70 11.57 35.31
C THR A 507 41.68 10.46 35.66
N LEU A 508 42.81 10.43 34.96
CA LEU A 508 43.94 9.58 35.28
C LEU A 508 44.79 10.30 36.34
N LYS A 509 45.01 9.66 37.49
CA LYS A 509 45.77 10.19 38.63
C LYS A 509 46.92 9.30 38.96
N GLU A 510 47.99 9.91 39.39
CA GLU A 510 49.07 9.25 40.10
C GLU A 510 48.91 9.51 41.60
N ILE A 511 48.80 8.47 42.40
CA ILE A 511 48.62 8.55 43.84
C ILE A 511 49.98 8.55 44.54
N ALA A 512 50.93 7.80 43.99
CA ALA A 512 52.31 7.79 44.46
C ALA A 512 53.27 7.55 43.27
N ALA A 513 54.26 8.41 43.15
CA ALA A 513 55.35 8.26 42.18
C ALA A 513 56.41 7.26 42.65
N PRO A 514 57.14 6.57 41.76
CA PRO A 514 58.30 5.79 42.11
C PRO A 514 59.41 6.65 42.73
N ASP A 515 60.29 5.99 43.48
CA ASP A 515 61.45 6.68 44.11
C ASP A 515 62.27 7.44 43.04
N GLY A 516 62.52 8.73 43.28
CA GLY A 516 63.31 9.57 42.37
C GLY A 516 62.44 10.36 41.35
N TYR A 517 61.16 10.17 41.34
CA TYR A 517 60.24 10.86 40.44
C TYR A 517 59.29 11.78 41.21
N VAL A 518 58.64 12.68 40.50
CA VAL A 518 57.67 13.63 41.02
C VAL A 518 56.30 13.22 40.58
N ILE A 519 55.29 13.24 41.46
CA ILE A 519 53.91 12.91 41.13
C ILE A 519 53.45 13.80 39.95
N ALA A 520 52.98 13.19 38.87
CA ALA A 520 52.50 13.87 37.69
C ALA A 520 51.19 14.62 37.95
N THR A 521 50.93 15.62 37.13
CA THR A 521 49.64 16.29 37.14
C THR A 521 48.56 15.38 36.57
N ASP A 522 47.37 15.37 37.21
CA ASP A 522 46.20 14.62 36.74
C ASP A 522 45.91 14.91 35.28
N ILE A 523 45.60 13.85 34.50
CA ILE A 523 45.19 13.96 33.09
C ILE A 523 43.70 13.74 33.00
N LYS A 524 42.99 14.74 32.49
CA LYS A 524 41.56 14.63 32.17
C LYS A 524 41.41 14.28 30.71
N PHE A 525 40.59 13.30 30.42
CA PHE A 525 40.25 12.87 29.05
C PHE A 525 38.82 12.45 28.95
N THR A 526 38.25 12.56 27.75
CA THR A 526 36.90 12.12 27.41
C THR A 526 36.97 10.95 26.45
N VAL A 527 36.18 9.90 26.69
CA VAL A 527 35.96 8.77 25.79
C VAL A 527 34.60 8.98 25.16
N ASP A 528 34.53 8.99 23.83
CA ASP A 528 33.27 9.09 23.11
C ASP A 528 32.61 7.69 22.87
N VAL A 529 31.39 7.66 22.32
CA VAL A 529 30.65 6.43 22.03
C VAL A 529 31.29 5.60 20.92
N TYR A 530 32.22 6.15 20.17
CA TYR A 530 33.00 5.45 19.14
C TYR A 530 34.34 4.94 19.67
N GLY A 531 34.61 5.12 20.97
CA GLY A 531 35.87 4.73 21.61
C GLY A 531 37.03 5.67 21.35
N ASN A 532 36.81 6.88 20.79
CA ASN A 532 37.87 7.85 20.61
C ASN A 532 38.16 8.56 21.95
N VAL A 533 39.45 8.84 22.19
CA VAL A 533 39.92 9.53 23.37
C VAL A 533 40.34 10.95 22.99
N THR A 534 39.83 11.94 23.73
CA THR A 534 40.20 13.34 23.61
C THR A 534 40.71 13.82 24.94
N VAL A 535 41.91 14.43 24.97
CA VAL A 535 42.50 15.06 26.16
C VAL A 535 42.68 16.57 25.96
N GLU A 536 42.66 17.35 27.06
CA GLU A 536 42.92 18.78 26.99
C GLU A 536 44.34 19.12 26.49
N ASN A 537 45.31 18.22 26.78
CA ASN A 537 46.71 18.34 26.32
C ASN A 537 46.99 17.30 25.23
N VAL A 538 47.17 17.76 23.99
CA VAL A 538 47.42 16.89 22.81
C VAL A 538 48.68 16.01 22.95
N GLU A 539 49.68 16.46 23.75
CA GLU A 539 50.92 15.68 23.98
C GLU A 539 50.71 14.43 24.85
N ALA A 540 49.56 14.36 25.55
CA ALA A 540 49.21 13.21 26.40
C ALA A 540 48.45 12.09 25.67
N THR A 541 48.28 12.13 24.34
CA THR A 541 47.62 11.09 23.56
C THR A 541 48.52 10.53 22.47
N ALA A 542 48.37 9.22 22.26
CA ALA A 542 49.01 8.48 21.18
C ALA A 542 48.08 7.33 20.73
N THR A 543 48.53 6.55 19.79
CA THR A 543 47.91 5.22 19.44
C THR A 543 48.91 4.14 19.84
N SER A 544 48.43 3.14 20.55
CA SER A 544 49.27 2.01 20.97
C SER A 544 49.63 1.11 19.77
N GLU A 545 50.56 0.20 19.97
CA GLU A 545 50.91 -0.80 18.94
C GLU A 545 49.73 -1.71 18.57
N ASN A 546 48.77 -1.91 19.47
CA ASN A 546 47.53 -2.65 19.24
C ASN A 546 46.45 -1.86 18.50
N GLY A 547 46.70 -0.55 18.25
CA GLY A 547 45.75 0.34 17.57
C GLY A 547 44.72 0.98 18.49
N ASN A 548 44.79 0.76 19.81
CA ASN A 548 43.92 1.40 20.79
C ASN A 548 44.37 2.85 21.11
N PRO A 549 43.44 3.71 21.49
CA PRO A 549 43.81 5.02 22.08
C PRO A 549 44.68 4.84 23.29
N LEU A 550 45.76 5.64 23.38
CA LEU A 550 46.74 5.60 24.45
C LEU A 550 46.81 6.94 25.13
N VAL A 551 46.60 6.95 26.45
CA VAL A 551 46.83 8.16 27.30
C VAL A 551 48.15 7.97 28.01
N VAL A 552 49.07 8.91 27.84
CA VAL A 552 50.44 8.85 28.33
C VAL A 552 50.60 9.86 29.47
N MET A 553 50.98 9.39 30.66
CA MET A 553 51.34 10.19 31.80
C MET A 553 52.87 10.16 31.99
N ILE A 554 53.46 11.38 32.04
CA ILE A 554 54.90 11.54 32.07
C ILE A 554 55.33 12.06 33.45
N ASP A 555 56.29 11.40 34.10
CA ASP A 555 56.92 11.85 35.32
C ASP A 555 58.21 12.61 35.03
N ASP A 556 58.40 13.71 35.75
CA ASP A 556 59.69 14.39 35.83
C ASP A 556 60.51 13.80 37.00
N THR A 557 61.81 13.88 36.89
CA THR A 557 62.72 13.46 37.95
C THR A 557 62.80 14.52 39.04
N THR A 558 63.07 14.10 40.27
CA THR A 558 63.45 15.02 41.35
C THR A 558 64.82 15.63 41.06
N LYS A 559 64.98 16.97 41.35
CA LYS A 559 66.14 17.74 41.01
C LYS A 559 66.62 18.47 42.25
N VAL A 560 67.86 18.20 42.66
CA VAL A 560 68.49 18.89 43.79
C VAL A 560 69.88 19.43 43.37
N GLN A 561 70.11 20.72 43.58
CA GLN A 561 71.37 21.36 43.31
C GLN A 561 72.00 21.74 44.65
N ILE A 562 73.22 21.25 44.89
CA ILE A 562 73.96 21.51 46.13
C ILE A 562 75.19 22.29 45.81
N SER A 563 75.24 23.51 46.37
CA SER A 563 76.42 24.44 46.32
C SER A 563 77.21 24.36 47.63
N LYS A 564 78.48 24.22 47.48
CA LYS A 564 79.45 24.29 48.60
C LYS A 564 80.24 25.53 48.43
N GLN A 565 79.97 26.57 49.25
CA GLN A 565 80.52 27.93 49.04
C GLN A 565 81.31 28.44 50.24
N ASP A 566 82.27 29.27 49.92
CA ASP A 566 82.94 30.18 50.91
C ASP A 566 81.94 31.22 51.39
N ILE A 567 81.78 31.27 52.72
CA ILE A 567 80.82 32.21 53.34
C ILE A 567 81.14 33.69 53.08
N THR A 568 82.42 33.99 52.79
CA THR A 568 82.90 35.36 52.62
C THR A 568 82.84 35.82 51.18
N THR A 569 83.18 34.96 50.24
CA THR A 569 83.23 35.24 48.79
C THR A 569 81.99 34.83 48.03
N GLY A 570 81.29 33.87 48.54
CA GLY A 570 80.17 33.23 47.83
C GLY A 570 80.60 32.36 46.63
N GLU A 571 81.93 32.09 46.49
CA GLU A 571 82.46 31.23 45.42
C GLU A 571 82.37 29.76 45.80
N GLU A 572 82.13 28.86 44.80
CA GLU A 572 82.17 27.40 45.01
C GLU A 572 83.52 26.95 45.57
N LEU A 573 83.52 26.09 46.60
CA LEU A 573 84.66 25.50 47.25
C LEU A 573 84.91 24.05 46.82
N PRO A 574 85.95 23.80 46.00
CA PRO A 574 86.33 22.46 45.64
C PRO A 574 87.06 21.73 46.81
N GLY A 575 86.86 20.41 46.94
CA GLY A 575 87.61 19.55 47.82
C GLY A 575 86.88 19.13 49.10
N ALA A 576 85.69 19.64 49.38
CA ALA A 576 84.84 19.15 50.46
C ALA A 576 84.31 17.75 50.14
N LYS A 577 84.33 16.84 51.06
CA LYS A 577 83.64 15.53 50.93
C LYS A 577 82.25 15.63 51.59
N LEU A 578 81.21 15.54 50.77
CA LEU A 578 79.86 15.76 51.19
C LEU A 578 79.05 14.47 51.05
N GLN A 579 78.09 14.29 51.90
CA GLN A 579 77.11 13.22 51.89
C GLN A 579 75.70 13.76 52.02
N VAL A 580 74.75 13.22 51.24
CA VAL A 580 73.28 13.29 51.46
C VAL A 580 72.85 12.05 52.20
N ILE A 581 72.24 12.21 53.37
CA ILE A 581 71.86 11.10 54.27
C ILE A 581 70.34 11.15 54.45
N ASP A 582 69.67 9.99 54.34
CA ASP A 582 68.23 9.84 54.61
C ASP A 582 67.93 9.89 56.14
N ARG A 583 66.65 9.83 56.49
CA ARG A 583 66.21 9.88 57.90
C ARG A 583 66.71 8.65 58.71
N ASP A 584 66.93 7.54 58.05
CA ASP A 584 67.40 6.28 58.66
C ASP A 584 68.90 6.21 58.82
N GLY A 585 69.62 7.25 58.34
CA GLY A 585 71.06 7.43 58.47
C GLY A 585 71.84 6.77 57.33
N ASN A 586 71.19 6.35 56.25
CA ASN A 586 71.87 5.78 55.09
C ASN A 586 72.43 6.89 54.21
N VAL A 587 73.63 6.71 53.66
CA VAL A 587 74.20 7.62 52.66
C VAL A 587 73.58 7.34 51.30
N VAL A 588 72.81 8.28 50.75
CA VAL A 588 72.12 8.18 49.45
C VAL A 588 73.09 8.67 48.35
N GLU A 589 73.85 9.74 48.61
CA GLU A 589 74.82 10.33 47.66
C GLU A 589 76.05 10.76 48.39
N GLU A 590 77.22 10.53 47.80
CA GLU A 590 78.53 11.00 48.35
C GLU A 590 79.42 11.49 47.21
N TRP A 591 79.99 12.70 47.37
CA TRP A 591 80.85 13.23 46.33
C TRP A 591 81.93 14.21 46.97
N VAL A 592 82.87 14.65 46.13
CA VAL A 592 83.77 15.68 46.45
C VAL A 592 83.38 16.96 45.71
N SER A 593 83.26 18.12 46.44
CA SER A 593 82.84 19.36 45.81
C SER A 593 83.81 19.81 44.74
N SER A 594 83.32 20.53 43.73
CA SER A 594 84.03 21.07 42.60
C SER A 594 83.85 22.58 42.55
N SER A 595 84.33 23.25 41.49
CA SER A 595 84.05 24.62 41.18
C SER A 595 82.65 24.91 40.63
N GLU A 596 81.79 23.91 40.52
CA GLU A 596 80.42 23.95 40.08
C GLU A 596 79.52 23.26 41.11
N PRO A 597 78.28 23.72 41.26
CA PRO A 597 77.33 23.01 42.12
C PRO A 597 77.17 21.52 41.73
N HIS A 598 76.98 20.66 42.72
CA HIS A 598 76.64 19.23 42.47
C HIS A 598 75.15 19.06 42.22
N PHE A 599 74.79 18.42 41.11
CA PHE A 599 73.40 18.18 40.71
C PHE A 599 73.05 16.74 40.95
N ILE A 600 71.96 16.47 41.69
CA ILE A 600 71.41 15.15 41.97
C ILE A 600 70.05 15.07 41.29
N GLU A 601 69.91 14.15 40.32
CA GLU A 601 68.67 13.96 39.58
C GLU A 601 68.20 12.53 39.72
N GLY A 602 66.89 12.33 39.99
CA GLY A 602 66.25 11.01 40.02
C GLY A 602 66.69 10.08 41.15
N LYS A 603 67.39 10.58 42.21
CA LYS A 603 67.86 9.77 43.31
C LYS A 603 67.24 10.05 44.66
N LEU A 604 66.66 11.24 44.83
CA LEU A 604 66.05 11.65 46.09
C LEU A 604 64.53 11.67 45.94
N ILE A 605 63.83 11.27 46.99
CA ILE A 605 62.39 11.14 46.95
C ILE A 605 61.71 12.48 47.21
N ALA A 606 60.78 12.89 46.37
CA ALA A 606 60.00 14.11 46.47
C ALA A 606 59.32 14.24 47.85
N GLY A 607 59.38 15.43 48.45
CA GLY A 607 58.77 15.72 49.74
C GLY A 607 59.49 15.09 50.97
N LYS A 608 60.53 14.30 50.76
CA LYS A 608 61.33 13.71 51.88
C LYS A 608 62.40 14.67 52.39
N GLU A 609 62.66 14.57 53.68
CA GLU A 609 63.73 15.34 54.37
C GLU A 609 65.03 14.50 54.34
N TYR A 610 66.09 15.15 53.87
CA TYR A 610 67.43 14.62 53.85
C TYR A 610 68.39 15.57 54.69
N THR A 611 69.52 15.05 55.07
CA THR A 611 70.56 15.76 55.75
C THR A 611 71.79 15.83 54.87
N LEU A 612 72.24 17.08 54.53
CA LEU A 612 73.51 17.32 53.88
C LEU A 612 74.57 17.41 54.96
N LYS A 613 75.57 16.58 54.88
CA LYS A 613 76.65 16.47 55.84
C LYS A 613 78.00 16.58 55.16
N GLU A 614 78.86 17.44 55.69
CA GLU A 614 80.23 17.44 55.31
C GLU A 614 81.07 16.52 56.20
N THR A 615 81.85 15.63 55.59
CA THR A 615 82.70 14.64 56.27
C THR A 615 84.15 15.02 56.22
N ILE A 616 84.59 15.77 55.23
CA ILE A 616 85.91 16.37 55.11
C ILE A 616 85.78 17.77 54.54
N ALA A 617 86.33 18.79 55.23
CA ALA A 617 86.34 20.12 54.72
C ALA A 617 87.51 20.37 53.75
N PRO A 618 87.43 21.33 52.84
CA PRO A 618 88.52 21.76 51.99
C PRO A 618 89.72 22.22 52.84
N GLU A 619 90.93 22.19 52.30
CA GLU A 619 92.16 22.62 53.04
C GLU A 619 92.04 24.06 53.44
N GLY A 620 92.13 24.36 54.78
CA GLY A 620 92.04 25.67 55.35
C GLY A 620 90.66 26.15 55.81
N TYR A 621 89.64 25.24 55.75
CA TYR A 621 88.29 25.53 56.21
C TYR A 621 87.88 24.56 57.37
N GLU A 622 86.91 25.04 58.18
CA GLU A 622 86.29 24.22 59.22
C GLU A 622 85.13 23.37 58.64
N ILE A 623 84.84 22.19 59.22
CA ILE A 623 83.73 21.38 58.83
C ILE A 623 82.39 22.11 59.10
N ALA A 624 81.53 22.26 58.07
CA ALA A 624 80.25 22.94 58.21
C ALA A 624 79.23 22.11 59.05
N ASN A 625 78.32 22.83 59.67
CA ASN A 625 77.17 22.16 60.30
C ASN A 625 76.27 21.44 59.29
N GLU A 626 75.72 20.31 59.70
CA GLU A 626 74.75 19.55 58.89
C GLU A 626 73.56 20.43 58.56
N ILE A 627 73.04 20.35 57.29
CA ILE A 627 71.85 21.07 56.80
C ILE A 627 70.79 20.07 56.50
N LYS A 628 69.59 20.27 57.05
CA LYS A 628 68.37 19.52 56.66
C LYS A 628 67.69 20.28 55.54
N PHE A 629 67.30 19.54 54.49
CA PHE A 629 66.58 20.06 53.38
C PHE A 629 65.48 19.07 52.97
N THR A 630 64.41 19.57 52.38
CA THR A 630 63.32 18.75 51.83
C THR A 630 63.35 18.90 50.33
N VAL A 631 63.26 17.81 49.61
CA VAL A 631 63.17 17.77 48.14
C VAL A 631 61.87 18.36 47.70
N ASN A 632 61.90 19.34 46.76
CA ASN A 632 60.67 19.93 46.22
C ASN A 632 59.81 18.89 45.58
N ALA A 633 58.51 18.94 45.90
CA ALA A 633 57.54 17.94 45.40
C ALA A 633 56.86 18.39 44.06
N ASP A 634 57.23 19.58 43.55
CA ASP A 634 56.68 20.17 42.33
C ASP A 634 57.63 20.07 41.11
N GLY A 635 58.70 19.29 41.21
CA GLY A 635 59.69 19.13 40.14
C GLY A 635 60.61 20.31 39.95
N SER A 636 60.47 21.37 40.73
CA SER A 636 61.41 22.46 40.73
C SER A 636 62.74 22.06 41.40
N VAL A 637 63.84 22.68 40.97
CA VAL A 637 65.18 22.40 41.57
C VAL A 637 65.17 22.78 43.01
N THR A 638 65.49 21.83 43.91
CA THR A 638 65.77 22.11 45.31
C THR A 638 67.21 22.65 45.43
N GLU A 639 67.36 23.91 45.77
CA GLU A 639 68.68 24.49 45.97
C GLU A 639 69.12 24.42 47.46
N VAL A 640 70.31 23.85 47.70
CA VAL A 640 70.86 23.70 49.01
C VAL A 640 72.28 24.33 48.99
N ILE A 641 72.53 25.31 49.85
CA ILE A 641 73.85 25.97 49.92
C ILE A 641 74.44 25.68 51.28
N MET A 642 75.63 25.06 51.29
CA MET A 642 76.42 24.87 52.50
C MET A 642 77.64 25.76 52.47
N TYR A 643 77.76 26.55 53.50
CA TYR A 643 78.86 27.53 53.65
C TYR A 643 79.94 27.00 54.56
N ASP A 644 81.23 27.23 54.21
CA ASP A 644 82.40 27.03 55.07
C ASP A 644 83.04 28.33 55.44
N GLU A 645 83.56 28.33 56.68
CA GLU A 645 84.34 29.42 57.19
C GLU A 645 85.83 29.02 57.21
N LEU A 646 86.71 29.99 56.89
CA LEU A 646 88.12 29.80 56.95
C LEU A 646 88.53 29.51 58.39
N THR A 647 89.43 28.51 58.58
CA THR A 647 90.04 28.21 59.89
C THR A 647 90.74 29.39 60.37
N PRO A 648 90.47 29.94 61.60
CA PRO A 648 91.17 31.12 62.09
C PRO A 648 92.70 30.88 62.22
N LYS A 649 93.50 31.57 61.44
CA LYS A 649 94.97 31.61 61.63
C LYS A 649 95.29 32.26 62.95
N ILE A 650 95.72 31.48 64.01
CA ILE A 650 96.25 31.98 65.27
C ILE A 650 97.59 32.57 64.96
N THR A 651 97.73 33.89 64.78
CA THR A 651 98.95 34.64 64.85
C THR A 651 99.15 35.04 66.30
N THR A 652 100.25 34.57 66.97
CA THR A 652 100.65 34.98 68.28
C THR A 652 100.84 36.47 68.30
N PRO A 653 100.36 37.20 69.37
CA PRO A 653 100.40 38.65 69.40
C PRO A 653 101.77 39.14 69.69
N TYR A 654 102.28 40.08 68.91
CA TYR A 654 103.32 40.95 69.28
C TYR A 654 102.64 42.19 69.93
N THR A 655 103.03 42.41 71.25
CA THR A 655 102.52 43.44 72.14
C THR A 655 102.69 44.84 71.62
N GLY A 656 101.68 45.67 71.73
CA GLY A 656 101.87 47.14 71.68
C GLY A 656 100.60 47.90 71.36
N ASP A 657 99.91 48.26 72.43
CA ASP A 657 99.14 49.46 72.78
C ASP A 657 98.01 50.07 71.94
N ASN A 658 96.92 50.11 72.62
CA ASN A 658 95.89 51.13 72.71
C ASN A 658 94.86 51.46 71.59
N HIS A 659 93.68 51.29 71.99
CA HIS A 659 92.43 52.06 71.80
C HIS A 659 91.39 51.61 70.81
N SER A 660 90.31 51.38 71.48
CA SER A 660 88.89 51.62 71.21
C SER A 660 88.07 50.44 70.58
N ASP A 661 87.44 49.77 71.54
CA ASP A 661 86.20 49.04 71.32
C ASP A 661 85.12 49.98 70.74
N PHE A 662 84.53 49.67 69.67
CA PHE A 662 83.15 50.01 69.33
C PHE A 662 82.71 49.70 67.90
N ALA A 663 83.11 48.58 67.32
CA ALA A 663 82.63 48.26 65.98
C ALA A 663 82.12 46.78 65.72
N ALA A 664 82.12 45.98 66.80
CA ALA A 664 81.87 44.54 66.61
C ALA A 664 80.39 44.07 66.85
N TYR A 665 79.47 44.98 67.15
CA TYR A 665 78.09 44.61 67.42
C TYR A 665 77.04 45.16 66.42
N ALA A 666 77.38 45.65 65.26
CA ALA A 666 76.43 46.26 64.33
C ALA A 666 76.11 45.41 63.07
N MET A 667 76.72 44.22 62.92
CA MET A 667 76.51 43.44 61.68
C MET A 667 75.72 42.12 61.86
N LEU A 668 75.24 41.81 63.04
CA LEU A 668 74.40 40.66 63.29
C LEU A 668 72.88 40.93 63.24
N GLY A 669 72.48 42.21 62.97
CA GLY A 669 71.08 42.64 62.94
C GLY A 669 70.47 42.78 61.57
N ALA A 670 71.23 42.66 60.46
CA ALA A 670 70.70 42.97 59.12
C ALA A 670 70.25 41.73 58.24
N ALA A 671 70.67 40.54 58.68
CA ALA A 671 70.33 39.33 57.89
C ALA A 671 68.92 38.72 58.16
N SER A 672 68.26 39.11 59.28
CA SER A 672 66.97 38.58 59.69
C SER A 672 65.74 39.34 59.18
N VAL A 673 65.90 40.49 58.50
CA VAL A 673 64.75 41.32 58.04
C VAL A 673 64.43 41.14 56.55
N ILE A 674 65.32 40.53 55.76
CA ILE A 674 65.08 40.36 54.29
C ILE A 674 64.25 39.11 53.94
N ILE A 675 64.20 38.11 54.83
CA ILE A 675 63.41 36.87 54.57
C ILE A 675 61.93 37.08 54.88
N ALA A 676 61.53 38.09 55.65
CA ALA A 676 60.11 38.33 55.97
C ALA A 676 59.35 39.20 54.93
N ALA A 677 60.07 39.82 53.96
CA ALA A 677 59.42 40.72 52.97
C ALA A 677 59.04 40.06 51.63
N LEU A 678 59.44 38.83 51.38
CA LEU A 678 59.16 38.14 50.09
C LEU A 678 57.93 37.17 50.12
N ILE A 679 57.33 37.03 51.32
CA ILE A 679 56.14 36.14 51.47
C ILE A 679 54.81 36.90 51.37
N ILE A 680 54.80 38.25 51.34
CA ILE A 680 53.53 39.03 51.43
C ILE A 680 53.06 39.59 50.06
N THR A 681 53.77 39.42 48.95
CA THR A 681 53.38 40.04 47.66
C THR A 681 52.83 39.08 46.62
N LYS A 682 52.40 37.87 47.00
CA LYS A 682 51.73 36.94 46.05
C LYS A 682 50.36 36.44 46.52
N LYS A 683 49.57 37.33 47.12
CA LYS A 683 48.12 37.17 47.28
C LYS A 683 47.41 38.46 46.94
N GLY A 684 46.98 38.55 45.71
CA GLY A 684 46.14 39.66 45.28
C GLY A 684 46.10 39.87 43.78
N LYS A 685 45.47 38.97 43.03
CA LYS A 685 44.67 39.32 41.86
C LYS A 685 43.79 38.12 41.50
N LYS A 686 42.63 38.09 42.08
CA LYS A 686 41.43 37.53 41.52
C LYS A 686 40.55 38.72 41.15
N TYR A 687 39.79 38.52 40.12
CA TYR A 687 38.74 39.26 39.38
C TYR A 687 39.31 40.04 38.18
N GLU A 688 38.97 39.52 36.97
CA GLU A 688 37.74 39.59 36.23
C GLU A 688 37.69 38.48 35.18
#